data_584a13b813ce94239400504f5aac7032
#
_entry.id   584a13b813ce94239400504f5aac7032
#
_cell.length_a   1.000
_cell.length_b   1.000
_cell.length_c   1.000
_cell.angle_alpha   90.00
_cell.angle_beta   90.00
_cell.angle_gamma   90.00
#
_symmetry.space_group_name_H-M   'P 1'
#
loop_
_entity.id
_entity.type
_entity.pdbx_description
1 polymer ?
#
loop_
_entity_poly.entity_id
_entity_poly.type
_entity_poly.pdbx_seq_one_letter_code
_entity_poly.pdbx_strand_id
1 'polypeptide(L)'
;MNDAEKTVNIYASVPDFSYDAKDYHGAKVRLHTINDSLKVDAQIRQGKWGDNGPGIHVKAAAADNQLFAKLFYNNHSAKLPIQGIIDTRAQFFKNEDHISTAHVTIHPSEIRIDGTPWKVHPADIIYSKKRLLVDHFAVSHDQQHVIVSGLATPEKTDSIVADLKDVDVAYVLNLINFHSVDFTGKASGKAIIKSLFNDPDAYAQLDVKEFTFENGPLGVLHAGVNFNKELEQIDIHAVADDGPEHQTLINGYVSPKRNYIDLGIDAQGTSMKFLENFCGSFMNQVEAWGDGHLNVVGDLKSVNLVGDITAHGKVHLKQLNTDYTFDALRAHAIPDNILIENDTIFDRNRNIAILSGGIHHKHLTRLSYDLDIKAHNFLGFDTRESGDNTFYGTIYATGEVGIHGKSGETIIDINAEPEPGSIFVYNVASPDAISDKSFIHWHEIVPDIMDSLNGAPTTKQREDDIGFESDMRINFLVNTNQNLTLKLIMDEQSGDYITLNGDGVIRANYFNKGSFDMFGNYVVDHGTYKLTIQNLIKKEFEFMPGGTIAFGGNPYNAPLNLRAKYTVNGVPLSDLRIGRSFSGNNIRVDCLMDITGTPQSPKVDFSMDLPTVNSDAKQMIYSIINSQEEMNQQVLYLLGIGRFYAQTNNNQVNEDGEQQSQTSLAMQSLLSGTISQQLNTVLSNVVKSNNWNFGANISTGDEGFNNAEYEGILSGKLLNNRLLFNGQFGYRDNPNATQSFIGDFDLRYLIFPNGNLAIRMYNQTNDRYFTRNSLNTQGLGLIMKKDFNGLRDFFGIKKKKKKKKK
;
A
#
# COMPACT_ATOMS: atom_id res chain seq x y z
N MET A 1 -38.03 -44.47 33.07
CA MET A 1 -37.38 -45.67 33.63
C MET A 1 -38.31 -46.82 33.55
N ASN A 2 -37.89 -47.95 33.01
CA ASN A 2 -38.66 -49.21 33.08
C ASN A 2 -37.88 -50.17 34.00
N ASP A 3 -38.40 -50.40 35.19
CA ASP A 3 -37.69 -51.15 36.22
C ASP A 3 -37.71 -52.68 35.93
N ALA A 4 -38.72 -53.16 35.21
CA ALA A 4 -38.83 -54.58 34.77
C ALA A 4 -37.80 -54.92 33.66
N GLU A 5 -37.45 -53.99 32.76
CA GLU A 5 -36.46 -54.16 31.69
C GLU A 5 -35.09 -53.56 32.09
N LYS A 6 -34.96 -52.94 33.26
CA LYS A 6 -33.72 -52.19 33.67
C LYS A 6 -33.28 -51.19 32.63
N THR A 7 -34.18 -50.52 31.93
CA THR A 7 -33.89 -49.55 30.90
C THR A 7 -34.13 -48.11 31.34
N VAL A 8 -33.27 -47.25 30.92
CA VAL A 8 -33.34 -45.81 31.15
C VAL A 8 -33.35 -45.09 29.81
N ASN A 9 -34.40 -44.25 29.59
CA ASN A 9 -34.46 -43.32 28.46
C ASN A 9 -34.77 -41.93 28.99
N ILE A 10 -33.80 -41.01 28.85
CA ILE A 10 -33.94 -39.62 29.22
C ILE A 10 -33.57 -38.75 28.05
N TYR A 11 -34.41 -37.80 27.74
CA TYR A 11 -34.11 -36.74 26.81
C TYR A 11 -34.37 -35.41 27.48
N ALA A 12 -33.35 -34.56 27.52
CA ALA A 12 -33.48 -33.19 27.98
C ALA A 12 -32.94 -32.24 26.94
N SER A 13 -33.66 -31.13 26.75
CA SER A 13 -33.23 -30.06 25.82
C SER A 13 -33.53 -28.73 26.49
N VAL A 14 -32.52 -27.91 26.62
CA VAL A 14 -32.58 -26.54 27.12
C VAL A 14 -32.09 -25.62 26.04
N PRO A 15 -32.98 -24.84 25.39
CA PRO A 15 -32.61 -23.96 24.27
C PRO A 15 -31.58 -22.91 24.68
N ASP A 16 -31.87 -22.21 25.80
CA ASP A 16 -31.02 -21.12 26.32
C ASP A 16 -31.06 -21.11 27.85
N PHE A 17 -29.92 -20.87 28.48
CA PHE A 17 -29.81 -20.62 29.91
C PHE A 17 -28.51 -19.84 30.20
N SER A 18 -28.49 -19.20 31.37
CA SER A 18 -27.28 -18.51 31.87
C SER A 18 -26.81 -19.19 33.16
N TYR A 19 -25.52 -19.41 33.26
CA TYR A 19 -24.87 -19.96 34.44
C TYR A 19 -23.54 -19.25 34.69
N ASP A 20 -23.31 -18.79 35.92
CA ASP A 20 -22.11 -18.06 36.32
C ASP A 20 -21.80 -16.86 35.40
N ALA A 21 -22.83 -16.02 35.14
CA ALA A 21 -22.80 -14.85 34.24
C ALA A 21 -22.42 -15.14 32.78
N LYS A 22 -22.45 -16.41 32.39
CA LYS A 22 -22.22 -16.82 30.97
C LYS A 22 -23.51 -17.36 30.38
N ASP A 23 -23.78 -16.99 29.13
CA ASP A 23 -24.93 -17.51 28.39
C ASP A 23 -24.55 -18.80 27.67
N TYR A 24 -25.50 -19.75 27.61
CA TYR A 24 -25.36 -21.02 26.92
C TYR A 24 -26.62 -21.31 26.10
N HIS A 25 -26.42 -21.97 24.96
CA HIS A 25 -27.54 -22.34 24.12
C HIS A 25 -27.39 -23.75 23.54
N GLY A 26 -28.52 -24.31 23.07
CA GLY A 26 -28.53 -25.57 22.36
C GLY A 26 -28.13 -26.79 23.20
N ALA A 27 -28.26 -26.71 24.53
CA ALA A 27 -27.96 -27.83 25.41
C ALA A 27 -28.95 -28.99 25.16
N LYS A 28 -28.43 -30.16 24.84
CA LYS A 28 -29.18 -31.40 24.66
C LYS A 28 -28.47 -32.52 25.36
N VAL A 29 -29.24 -33.38 26.03
CA VAL A 29 -28.77 -34.60 26.69
C VAL A 29 -29.71 -35.71 26.33
N ARG A 30 -29.18 -36.80 25.80
CA ARG A 30 -29.88 -38.05 25.57
C ARG A 30 -29.15 -39.17 26.27
N LEU A 31 -29.83 -39.83 27.19
CA LEU A 31 -29.38 -41.05 27.84
C LEU A 31 -30.35 -42.20 27.48
N HIS A 32 -29.78 -43.30 27.02
CA HIS A 32 -30.60 -44.49 26.72
C HIS A 32 -29.83 -45.76 26.94
N THR A 33 -30.50 -46.81 27.43
CA THR A 33 -29.93 -48.15 27.62
C THR A 33 -30.08 -48.96 26.32
N ILE A 34 -29.00 -49.56 25.84
CA ILE A 34 -28.95 -50.52 24.73
C ILE A 34 -27.99 -51.65 25.13
N ASN A 35 -28.46 -52.91 25.09
CA ASN A 35 -27.65 -54.11 25.36
C ASN A 35 -26.85 -53.98 26.69
N ASP A 36 -27.51 -53.70 27.78
CA ASP A 36 -26.94 -53.50 29.13
C ASP A 36 -25.91 -52.34 29.28
N SER A 37 -25.76 -51.54 28.23
CA SER A 37 -24.89 -50.34 28.25
C SER A 37 -25.75 -49.08 28.31
N LEU A 38 -25.41 -48.12 29.16
CA LEU A 38 -25.98 -46.78 29.17
C LEU A 38 -25.22 -45.92 28.18
N LYS A 39 -25.86 -45.46 27.16
CA LYS A 39 -25.31 -44.49 26.18
C LYS A 39 -25.73 -43.08 26.51
N VAL A 40 -24.77 -42.17 26.39
CA VAL A 40 -24.90 -40.75 26.65
C VAL A 40 -24.49 -39.99 25.38
N ASP A 41 -25.35 -39.08 24.97
CA ASP A 41 -25.06 -38.09 23.92
C ASP A 41 -25.46 -36.72 24.46
N ALA A 42 -24.45 -35.88 24.76
CA ALA A 42 -24.65 -34.58 25.36
C ALA A 42 -23.89 -33.50 24.63
N GLN A 43 -24.57 -32.40 24.31
CA GLN A 43 -23.95 -31.26 23.64
C GLN A 43 -24.40 -29.93 24.27
N ILE A 44 -23.53 -28.91 24.16
CA ILE A 44 -23.79 -27.56 24.65
C ILE A 44 -22.89 -26.57 23.88
N ARG A 45 -23.35 -25.34 23.69
CA ARG A 45 -22.56 -24.23 23.16
C ARG A 45 -22.63 -23.02 24.09
N GLN A 46 -21.54 -22.29 24.21
CA GLN A 46 -21.48 -21.03 24.96
C GLN A 46 -21.90 -19.88 24.05
N GLY A 47 -22.58 -18.86 24.58
CA GLY A 47 -23.07 -17.69 23.85
C GLY A 47 -24.59 -17.69 23.75
N LYS A 48 -25.17 -16.64 23.18
CA LYS A 48 -26.61 -16.53 22.92
C LYS A 48 -26.99 -17.33 21.67
N TRP A 49 -28.27 -17.61 21.50
CA TRP A 49 -28.78 -18.28 20.32
C TRP A 49 -28.39 -17.52 19.04
N GLY A 50 -27.73 -18.20 18.12
CA GLY A 50 -27.18 -17.62 16.89
C GLY A 50 -25.69 -17.25 16.97
N ASP A 51 -25.10 -17.22 18.19
CA ASP A 51 -23.65 -17.00 18.33
C ASP A 51 -22.88 -18.29 18.00
N ASN A 52 -21.71 -18.13 17.39
CA ASN A 52 -20.76 -19.22 17.13
C ASN A 52 -19.75 -19.37 18.29
N GLY A 53 -20.23 -19.47 19.51
CA GLY A 53 -19.38 -19.68 20.67
C GLY A 53 -18.81 -21.09 20.82
N PRO A 54 -17.89 -21.32 21.78
CA PRO A 54 -17.29 -22.63 22.04
C PRO A 54 -18.35 -23.71 22.27
N GLY A 55 -18.17 -24.85 21.58
CA GLY A 55 -19.08 -26.01 21.67
C GLY A 55 -18.38 -27.25 22.22
N ILE A 56 -19.11 -27.99 23.04
CA ILE A 56 -18.69 -29.30 23.57
C ILE A 56 -19.75 -30.32 23.22
N HIS A 57 -19.31 -31.48 22.71
CA HIS A 57 -20.18 -32.64 22.46
C HIS A 57 -19.50 -33.88 23.04
N VAL A 58 -20.23 -34.63 23.87
CA VAL A 58 -19.76 -35.84 24.51
C VAL A 58 -20.60 -37.01 24.05
N LYS A 59 -19.96 -38.02 23.49
CA LYS A 59 -20.57 -39.33 23.20
C LYS A 59 -19.92 -40.36 24.12
N ALA A 60 -20.72 -41.01 24.97
CA ALA A 60 -20.17 -41.97 25.89
C ALA A 60 -21.05 -43.25 25.98
N ALA A 61 -20.42 -44.34 26.40
CA ALA A 61 -21.08 -45.60 26.71
C ALA A 61 -20.55 -46.15 28.03
N ALA A 62 -21.45 -46.44 28.99
CA ALA A 62 -21.10 -46.96 30.30
C ALA A 62 -21.66 -48.41 30.44
N ALA A 63 -20.80 -49.35 30.85
CA ALA A 63 -21.13 -50.72 31.18
C ALA A 63 -20.07 -51.25 32.16
N ASP A 64 -20.41 -52.16 33.11
CA ASP A 64 -19.48 -52.87 33.97
C ASP A 64 -18.47 -51.98 34.69
N ASN A 65 -18.94 -50.92 35.28
CA ASN A 65 -18.12 -49.88 35.96
C ASN A 65 -17.07 -49.21 35.05
N GLN A 66 -17.25 -49.27 33.76
CA GLN A 66 -16.40 -48.58 32.80
C GLN A 66 -17.21 -47.57 31.99
N LEU A 67 -16.59 -46.46 31.65
CA LEU A 67 -17.12 -45.42 30.77
C LEU A 67 -16.14 -45.19 29.61
N PHE A 68 -16.59 -45.44 28.42
CA PHE A 68 -15.86 -45.04 27.18
C PHE A 68 -16.47 -43.75 26.69
N ALA A 69 -15.67 -42.71 26.56
CA ALA A 69 -16.16 -41.39 26.15
C ALA A 69 -15.28 -40.76 25.08
N LYS A 70 -15.94 -40.13 24.09
CA LYS A 70 -15.30 -39.24 23.11
C LYS A 70 -15.81 -37.83 23.37
N LEU A 71 -14.87 -36.94 23.66
CA LEU A 71 -15.09 -35.52 23.84
C LEU A 71 -14.72 -34.77 22.59
N PHE A 72 -15.67 -34.11 21.97
CA PHE A 72 -15.48 -33.22 20.85
C PHE A 72 -15.52 -31.77 21.36
N TYR A 73 -14.56 -31.00 20.97
CA TYR A 73 -14.46 -29.58 21.29
C TYR A 73 -14.22 -28.75 20.03
N ASN A 74 -14.88 -27.60 19.92
CA ASN A 74 -14.61 -26.59 18.91
C ASN A 74 -14.92 -25.21 19.52
N ASN A 75 -13.91 -24.31 19.50
CA ASN A 75 -14.09 -22.95 20.02
C ASN A 75 -14.78 -22.01 19.03
N HIS A 76 -14.92 -22.40 17.77
CA HIS A 76 -15.49 -21.60 16.67
C HIS A 76 -14.85 -20.20 16.53
N SER A 77 -13.63 -20.00 17.03
CA SER A 77 -12.90 -18.75 16.90
C SER A 77 -12.40 -18.55 15.47
N ALA A 78 -12.62 -17.36 14.90
CA ALA A 78 -12.08 -17.00 13.61
C ALA A 78 -10.56 -16.67 13.69
N LYS A 79 -10.13 -16.06 14.79
CA LYS A 79 -8.72 -15.67 15.00
C LYS A 79 -7.79 -16.85 15.29
N LEU A 80 -8.23 -17.76 16.15
CA LEU A 80 -7.47 -18.97 16.53
C LEU A 80 -8.44 -20.15 16.68
N PRO A 81 -8.72 -20.90 15.60
CA PRO A 81 -9.60 -22.06 15.65
C PRO A 81 -8.93 -23.20 16.39
N ILE A 82 -9.59 -23.68 17.47
CA ILE A 82 -9.18 -24.87 18.23
C ILE A 82 -10.30 -25.88 18.16
N GLN A 83 -10.00 -27.06 17.64
CA GLN A 83 -10.96 -28.14 17.55
C GLN A 83 -10.27 -29.49 17.75
N GLY A 84 -10.98 -30.46 18.31
CA GLY A 84 -10.37 -31.77 18.51
C GLY A 84 -11.30 -32.81 19.09
N ILE A 85 -10.78 -34.01 19.12
CA ILE A 85 -11.44 -35.20 19.69
C ILE A 85 -10.49 -35.80 20.72
N ILE A 86 -10.93 -36.00 21.94
CA ILE A 86 -10.22 -36.75 22.97
C ILE A 86 -10.97 -38.04 23.26
N ASP A 87 -10.31 -39.16 23.08
CA ASP A 87 -10.84 -40.49 23.36
C ASP A 87 -10.39 -40.93 24.74
N THR A 88 -11.33 -41.35 25.60
CA THR A 88 -11.03 -41.69 26.98
C THR A 88 -11.79 -42.95 27.41
N ARG A 89 -11.15 -43.67 28.35
CA ARG A 89 -11.79 -44.77 29.12
C ARG A 89 -11.65 -44.47 30.59
N ALA A 90 -12.74 -44.46 31.32
CA ALA A 90 -12.72 -44.35 32.77
C ALA A 90 -13.20 -45.65 33.41
N GLN A 91 -12.49 -46.13 34.41
CA GLN A 91 -12.85 -47.29 35.21
C GLN A 91 -13.12 -46.85 36.66
N PHE A 92 -14.26 -47.26 37.21
CA PHE A 92 -14.66 -46.91 38.57
C PHE A 92 -14.58 -48.15 39.46
N PHE A 93 -13.85 -48.03 40.58
CA PHE A 93 -13.66 -49.12 41.55
C PHE A 93 -13.45 -48.55 42.97
N LYS A 94 -13.48 -49.43 43.97
CA LYS A 94 -13.03 -49.08 45.29
C LYS A 94 -11.60 -49.57 45.47
N ASN A 95 -10.71 -48.68 45.95
CA ASN A 95 -9.32 -49.05 46.26
C ASN A 95 -9.26 -49.93 47.52
N GLU A 96 -8.06 -50.30 47.94
CA GLU A 96 -7.81 -51.12 49.14
C GLU A 96 -8.38 -50.50 50.43
N ASP A 97 -8.45 -49.16 50.50
CA ASP A 97 -9.05 -48.38 51.59
C ASP A 97 -10.59 -48.21 51.48
N HIS A 98 -11.24 -48.93 50.53
CA HIS A 98 -12.67 -48.81 50.24
C HIS A 98 -13.12 -47.42 49.74
N ILE A 99 -12.16 -46.56 49.30
CA ILE A 99 -12.46 -45.25 48.73
C ILE A 99 -12.80 -45.41 47.24
N SER A 100 -13.90 -44.76 46.81
CA SER A 100 -14.28 -44.71 45.40
C SER A 100 -13.19 -44.00 44.59
N THR A 101 -12.67 -44.71 43.58
CA THR A 101 -11.56 -44.28 42.71
C THR A 101 -12.00 -44.34 41.23
N ALA A 102 -11.64 -43.33 40.48
CA ALA A 102 -11.77 -43.27 39.04
C ALA A 102 -10.38 -43.33 38.42
N HIS A 103 -10.12 -44.29 37.54
CA HIS A 103 -8.93 -44.37 36.71
C HIS A 103 -9.32 -44.03 35.31
N VAL A 104 -8.84 -42.92 34.79
CA VAL A 104 -9.13 -42.42 33.48
C VAL A 104 -7.89 -42.61 32.61
N THR A 105 -8.00 -43.45 31.58
CA THR A 105 -6.98 -43.63 30.55
C THR A 105 -7.35 -42.80 29.34
N ILE A 106 -6.46 -41.92 28.92
CA ILE A 106 -6.57 -41.14 27.69
C ILE A 106 -5.91 -41.94 26.60
N HIS A 107 -6.64 -42.13 25.50
CA HIS A 107 -6.12 -42.81 24.33
C HIS A 107 -5.48 -41.81 23.34
N PRO A 108 -4.58 -42.25 22.44
CA PRO A 108 -4.01 -41.39 21.41
C PRO A 108 -5.10 -40.63 20.68
N SER A 109 -5.01 -39.30 20.69
CA SER A 109 -6.03 -38.40 20.17
C SER A 109 -5.38 -37.22 19.43
N GLU A 110 -6.17 -36.43 18.70
CA GLU A 110 -5.66 -35.28 17.95
C GLU A 110 -6.52 -34.05 18.26
N ILE A 111 -5.83 -32.93 18.51
CA ILE A 111 -6.40 -31.61 18.62
C ILE A 111 -5.78 -30.76 17.51
N ARG A 112 -6.56 -29.96 16.81
CA ARG A 112 -6.06 -28.98 15.84
C ARG A 112 -6.15 -27.59 16.41
N ILE A 113 -5.02 -26.90 16.38
CA ILE A 113 -4.91 -25.50 16.79
C ILE A 113 -4.46 -24.71 15.58
N ASP A 114 -5.27 -23.80 15.12
CA ASP A 114 -5.07 -23.02 13.87
C ASP A 114 -4.70 -23.91 12.66
N GLY A 115 -5.47 -24.99 12.47
CA GLY A 115 -5.24 -25.98 11.41
C GLY A 115 -4.07 -26.96 11.67
N THR A 116 -3.19 -26.65 12.63
CA THR A 116 -2.00 -27.44 12.98
C THR A 116 -2.39 -28.62 13.86
N PRO A 117 -2.04 -29.88 13.52
CA PRO A 117 -2.38 -31.05 14.31
C PRO A 117 -1.45 -31.22 15.52
N TRP A 118 -2.05 -31.28 16.71
CA TRP A 118 -1.37 -31.61 17.97
C TRP A 118 -1.77 -33.01 18.42
N LYS A 119 -0.77 -33.81 18.78
CA LYS A 119 -0.97 -35.17 19.26
C LYS A 119 -1.21 -35.17 20.76
N VAL A 120 -2.32 -35.76 21.19
CA VAL A 120 -2.56 -36.11 22.60
C VAL A 120 -2.00 -37.50 22.84
N HIS A 121 -1.01 -37.61 23.71
CA HIS A 121 -0.35 -38.88 24.02
C HIS A 121 -1.17 -39.69 25.04
N PRO A 122 -1.03 -41.01 25.07
CA PRO A 122 -1.63 -41.84 26.11
C PRO A 122 -1.23 -41.38 27.49
N ALA A 123 -2.19 -41.30 28.38
CA ALA A 123 -1.95 -40.87 29.77
C ALA A 123 -2.95 -41.52 30.71
N ASP A 124 -2.53 -41.72 31.96
CA ASP A 124 -3.38 -42.22 33.03
C ASP A 124 -3.61 -41.14 34.09
N ILE A 125 -4.87 -40.95 34.47
CA ILE A 125 -5.27 -40.02 35.51
C ILE A 125 -6.05 -40.79 36.55
N ILE A 126 -5.58 -40.81 37.81
CA ILE A 126 -6.24 -41.52 38.91
C ILE A 126 -6.75 -40.50 39.93
N TYR A 127 -8.06 -40.47 40.10
CA TYR A 127 -8.71 -39.58 41.05
C TYR A 127 -9.41 -40.39 42.15
N SER A 128 -9.12 -40.08 43.39
CA SER A 128 -9.84 -40.56 44.57
C SER A 128 -10.02 -39.41 45.56
N LYS A 129 -10.74 -39.57 46.62
CA LYS A 129 -11.06 -38.50 47.58
C LYS A 129 -9.81 -37.67 47.95
N LYS A 130 -9.76 -36.40 47.47
CA LYS A 130 -8.65 -35.44 47.67
C LYS A 130 -7.27 -35.95 47.23
N ARG A 131 -7.22 -36.87 46.25
CA ARG A 131 -5.98 -37.35 45.68
C ARG A 131 -6.14 -37.43 44.16
N LEU A 132 -5.30 -36.72 43.40
CA LEU A 132 -5.23 -36.71 41.95
C LEU A 132 -3.79 -37.04 41.53
N LEU A 133 -3.64 -38.17 40.86
CA LEU A 133 -2.38 -38.55 40.22
C LEU A 133 -2.57 -38.32 38.71
N VAL A 134 -1.69 -37.55 38.09
CA VAL A 134 -1.60 -37.38 36.66
C VAL A 134 -0.29 -37.99 36.21
N ASP A 135 -0.38 -39.05 35.42
CA ASP A 135 0.79 -39.73 34.88
C ASP A 135 0.99 -39.29 33.39
N HIS A 136 1.93 -38.39 33.18
CA HIS A 136 2.40 -37.91 31.88
C HIS A 136 1.30 -37.56 30.89
N PHE A 137 0.31 -36.76 31.23
CA PHE A 137 -0.60 -36.15 30.25
C PHE A 137 0.18 -35.20 29.36
N ALA A 138 0.40 -35.59 28.08
CA ALA A 138 1.21 -34.80 27.14
C ALA A 138 0.45 -34.49 25.88
N VAL A 139 0.56 -33.24 25.42
CA VAL A 139 0.09 -32.77 24.14
C VAL A 139 1.28 -32.16 23.39
N SER A 140 1.55 -32.61 22.19
CA SER A 140 2.76 -32.19 21.45
C SER A 140 2.51 -31.99 19.96
N HIS A 141 3.30 -31.06 19.39
CA HIS A 141 3.45 -30.84 17.94
C HIS A 141 4.91 -30.53 17.64
N ASP A 142 5.56 -31.37 16.82
CA ASP A 142 7.00 -31.27 16.54
C ASP A 142 7.86 -31.17 17.81
N GLN A 143 8.51 -30.03 18.02
CA GLN A 143 9.33 -29.74 19.21
C GLN A 143 8.55 -29.12 20.35
N GLN A 144 7.29 -28.73 20.12
CA GLN A 144 6.43 -28.07 21.08
C GLN A 144 5.71 -29.11 21.94
N HIS A 145 5.60 -28.86 23.24
CA HIS A 145 4.81 -29.71 24.11
C HIS A 145 4.30 -29.00 25.35
N VAL A 146 3.21 -29.54 25.87
CA VAL A 146 2.68 -29.29 27.21
C VAL A 146 2.57 -30.63 27.90
N ILE A 147 3.33 -30.83 28.97
CA ILE A 147 3.31 -32.09 29.77
C ILE A 147 2.83 -31.77 31.18
N VAL A 148 1.76 -32.40 31.58
CA VAL A 148 1.21 -32.27 32.96
C VAL A 148 1.42 -33.57 33.68
N SER A 149 2.12 -33.54 34.85
CA SER A 149 2.40 -34.73 35.63
C SER A 149 2.51 -34.39 37.11
N GLY A 150 2.31 -35.35 37.95
CA GLY A 150 2.49 -35.23 39.39
C GLY A 150 1.34 -35.77 40.23
N LEU A 151 1.49 -35.62 41.52
CA LEU A 151 0.52 -36.03 42.53
C LEU A 151 0.00 -34.81 43.25
N ALA A 152 -1.32 -34.62 43.30
CA ALA A 152 -1.96 -33.61 44.15
C ALA A 152 -2.68 -34.30 45.31
N THR A 153 -2.33 -33.87 46.52
CA THR A 153 -3.00 -34.23 47.77
C THR A 153 -3.16 -32.96 48.63
N PRO A 154 -3.69 -33.04 49.86
CA PRO A 154 -3.64 -31.92 50.79
C PRO A 154 -2.23 -31.61 51.34
N GLU A 155 -1.26 -32.51 51.12
CA GLU A 155 0.11 -32.34 51.62
C GLU A 155 0.88 -31.27 50.78
N LYS A 156 1.74 -30.49 51.47
CA LYS A 156 2.51 -29.40 50.86
C LYS A 156 3.68 -29.91 49.99
N THR A 157 4.07 -31.16 50.15
CA THR A 157 5.15 -31.79 49.39
C THR A 157 4.72 -32.22 48.00
N ASP A 158 3.42 -32.46 47.84
CA ASP A 158 2.88 -32.99 46.59
C ASP A 158 2.48 -31.86 45.62
N SER A 159 2.78 -32.04 44.37
CA SER A 159 2.53 -31.02 43.34
C SER A 159 2.14 -31.62 41.99
N ILE A 160 1.36 -30.86 41.26
CA ILE A 160 1.18 -31.05 39.81
C ILE A 160 2.09 -30.04 39.10
N VAL A 161 2.86 -30.52 38.16
CA VAL A 161 3.77 -29.72 37.33
C VAL A 161 3.29 -29.75 35.87
N ALA A 162 3.10 -28.57 35.31
CA ALA A 162 2.95 -28.39 33.86
C ALA A 162 4.29 -27.89 33.28
N ASP A 163 4.89 -28.67 32.39
CA ASP A 163 6.13 -28.35 31.69
C ASP A 163 5.75 -27.93 30.24
N LEU A 164 6.12 -26.71 29.88
CA LEU A 164 5.84 -26.10 28.58
C LEU A 164 7.15 -25.96 27.82
N LYS A 165 7.13 -26.27 26.56
CA LYS A 165 8.24 -26.04 25.65
C LYS A 165 7.78 -25.47 24.33
N ASP A 166 8.30 -24.29 24.00
CA ASP A 166 8.07 -23.55 22.74
C ASP A 166 6.56 -23.40 22.37
N VAL A 167 5.69 -23.30 23.39
CA VAL A 167 4.24 -23.16 23.23
C VAL A 167 3.90 -21.72 22.86
N ASP A 168 3.08 -21.51 21.83
CA ASP A 168 2.68 -20.18 21.43
C ASP A 168 1.84 -19.49 22.52
N VAL A 169 2.24 -18.28 22.90
CA VAL A 169 1.55 -17.47 23.92
C VAL A 169 0.10 -17.20 23.51
N ALA A 170 -0.17 -17.01 22.22
CA ALA A 170 -1.52 -16.78 21.72
C ALA A 170 -2.49 -17.93 22.06
N TYR A 171 -2.00 -19.18 22.13
CA TYR A 171 -2.83 -20.32 22.54
C TYR A 171 -3.31 -20.18 23.98
N VAL A 172 -2.42 -19.74 24.89
CA VAL A 172 -2.74 -19.55 26.30
C VAL A 172 -3.72 -18.40 26.50
N LEU A 173 -3.46 -17.27 25.86
CA LEU A 173 -4.31 -16.07 25.96
C LEU A 173 -5.73 -16.32 25.41
N ASN A 174 -5.83 -17.08 24.35
CA ASN A 174 -7.13 -17.47 23.78
C ASN A 174 -7.95 -18.36 24.73
N LEU A 175 -7.31 -19.27 25.44
CA LEU A 175 -7.97 -20.13 26.43
C LEU A 175 -8.60 -19.33 27.57
N ILE A 176 -7.98 -18.22 27.98
CA ILE A 176 -8.51 -17.31 29.01
C ILE A 176 -9.40 -16.21 28.44
N ASN A 177 -9.67 -16.24 27.13
CA ASN A 177 -10.50 -15.27 26.41
C ASN A 177 -10.00 -13.83 26.51
N PHE A 178 -8.68 -13.64 26.48
CA PHE A 178 -8.04 -12.34 26.45
C PHE A 178 -7.76 -11.92 25.00
N HIS A 179 -8.44 -10.86 24.52
CA HIS A 179 -8.41 -10.43 23.13
C HIS A 179 -8.26 -8.90 22.97
N SER A 180 -7.96 -8.21 24.06
CA SER A 180 -7.87 -6.74 24.03
C SER A 180 -6.66 -6.24 23.26
N VAL A 181 -5.57 -7.02 23.29
CA VAL A 181 -4.31 -6.76 22.58
C VAL A 181 -3.67 -8.09 22.18
N ASP A 182 -2.86 -8.08 21.13
CA ASP A 182 -2.21 -9.27 20.60
C ASP A 182 -0.76 -9.40 21.13
N PHE A 183 -0.50 -10.55 21.81
CA PHE A 183 0.85 -10.95 22.18
C PHE A 183 1.21 -12.24 21.47
N THR A 184 2.44 -12.33 20.96
CA THR A 184 2.97 -13.57 20.38
C THR A 184 4.33 -13.92 20.98
N GLY A 185 4.77 -15.13 20.75
CA GLY A 185 6.05 -15.65 21.22
C GLY A 185 5.99 -17.12 21.60
N LYS A 186 7.15 -17.73 21.84
CA LYS A 186 7.32 -19.15 22.19
C LYS A 186 7.64 -19.31 23.66
N ALA A 187 6.63 -19.68 24.47
CA ALA A 187 6.76 -19.87 25.90
C ALA A 187 7.35 -21.23 26.27
N SER A 188 8.37 -21.22 27.11
CA SER A 188 8.98 -22.42 27.72
C SER A 188 9.12 -22.20 29.22
N GLY A 189 8.94 -23.25 30.03
CA GLY A 189 9.08 -23.14 31.46
C GLY A 189 8.15 -24.08 32.23
N LYS A 190 7.99 -23.82 33.50
CA LYS A 190 7.20 -24.70 34.39
C LYS A 190 6.17 -23.90 35.18
N ALA A 191 4.97 -24.45 35.28
CA ALA A 191 3.94 -24.04 36.24
C ALA A 191 3.72 -25.16 37.26
N ILE A 192 3.68 -24.81 38.55
CA ILE A 192 3.61 -25.77 39.65
C ILE A 192 2.46 -25.37 40.58
N ILE A 193 1.61 -26.34 40.91
CA ILE A 193 0.53 -26.20 41.89
C ILE A 193 0.76 -27.19 42.99
N LYS A 194 0.92 -26.71 44.26
CA LYS A 194 1.06 -27.49 45.46
C LYS A 194 -0.22 -27.48 46.27
N SER A 195 -0.43 -28.49 47.13
CA SER A 195 -1.54 -28.57 48.09
C SER A 195 -2.94 -28.32 47.50
N LEU A 196 -3.20 -28.80 46.29
CA LEU A 196 -4.40 -28.48 45.50
C LEU A 196 -5.72 -28.63 46.26
N PHE A 197 -5.82 -29.58 47.18
CA PHE A 197 -7.06 -29.91 47.90
C PHE A 197 -7.18 -29.31 49.28
N ASN A 198 -6.21 -28.52 49.75
CA ASN A 198 -6.25 -27.90 51.06
C ASN A 198 -5.95 -26.39 50.98
N ASP A 199 -4.72 -26.07 50.64
CA ASP A 199 -4.19 -24.71 50.65
C ASP A 199 -3.35 -24.52 49.37
N PRO A 200 -3.99 -24.31 48.21
CA PRO A 200 -3.29 -24.28 46.91
C PRO A 200 -2.29 -23.12 46.86
N ASP A 201 -1.03 -23.47 46.55
CA ASP A 201 0.05 -22.56 46.25
C ASP A 201 0.49 -22.81 44.79
N ALA A 202 0.38 -21.80 43.92
CA ALA A 202 0.66 -21.93 42.51
C ALA A 202 1.65 -20.86 42.05
N TYR A 203 2.67 -21.27 41.35
CA TYR A 203 3.63 -20.38 40.74
C TYR A 203 4.09 -20.90 39.38
N ALA A 204 4.54 -19.96 38.49
CA ALA A 204 5.11 -20.29 37.22
C ALA A 204 6.36 -19.45 36.95
N GLN A 205 7.32 -20.06 36.25
CA GLN A 205 8.47 -19.38 35.67
C GLN A 205 8.51 -19.71 34.17
N LEU A 206 8.43 -18.68 33.35
CA LEU A 206 8.28 -18.80 31.92
C LEU A 206 9.30 -17.90 31.23
N ASP A 207 9.96 -18.44 30.21
CA ASP A 207 10.75 -17.70 29.24
C ASP A 207 10.02 -17.71 27.90
N VAL A 208 9.71 -16.53 27.35
CA VAL A 208 9.03 -16.38 26.07
C VAL A 208 10.01 -15.81 25.06
N LYS A 209 10.46 -16.63 24.11
CA LYS A 209 11.31 -16.21 23.00
C LYS A 209 10.48 -15.51 21.92
N GLU A 210 11.13 -14.61 21.18
CA GLU A 210 10.49 -13.86 20.09
C GLU A 210 9.21 -13.18 20.57
N PHE A 211 9.26 -12.62 21.79
CA PHE A 211 8.11 -11.97 22.38
C PHE A 211 7.78 -10.68 21.62
N THR A 212 6.52 -10.56 21.21
CA THR A 212 6.02 -9.36 20.54
C THR A 212 4.75 -8.85 21.20
N PHE A 213 4.54 -7.54 21.10
CA PHE A 213 3.31 -6.85 21.41
C PHE A 213 2.82 -6.17 20.14
N GLU A 214 1.60 -6.50 19.68
CA GLU A 214 1.02 -5.93 18.44
C GLU A 214 2.00 -5.96 17.26
N ASN A 215 2.64 -7.11 17.01
CA ASN A 215 3.71 -7.33 16.03
C ASN A 215 5.02 -6.54 16.25
N GLY A 216 5.10 -5.69 17.28
CA GLY A 216 6.33 -5.01 17.68
C GLY A 216 7.22 -5.94 18.53
N PRO A 217 8.48 -6.20 18.13
CA PRO A 217 9.38 -7.09 18.90
C PRO A 217 9.77 -6.44 20.23
N LEU A 218 9.76 -7.24 21.30
CA LEU A 218 10.20 -6.87 22.64
C LEU A 218 11.31 -7.82 23.18
N GLY A 219 11.89 -8.67 22.31
CA GLY A 219 12.97 -9.56 22.67
C GLY A 219 12.55 -10.85 23.36
N VAL A 220 13.11 -11.15 24.52
CA VAL A 220 12.79 -12.34 25.32
C VAL A 220 12.09 -11.89 26.61
N LEU A 221 10.89 -12.40 26.86
CA LEU A 221 10.19 -12.15 28.12
C LEU A 221 10.54 -13.21 29.17
N HIS A 222 11.07 -12.79 30.29
CA HIS A 222 11.27 -13.58 31.51
C HIS A 222 10.17 -13.26 32.50
N ALA A 223 9.26 -14.20 32.75
CA ALA A 223 8.08 -13.97 33.59
C ALA A 223 8.02 -14.91 34.80
N GLY A 224 7.91 -14.32 35.97
CA GLY A 224 7.54 -14.98 37.21
C GLY A 224 6.11 -14.64 37.58
N VAL A 225 5.30 -15.66 37.83
CA VAL A 225 3.88 -15.52 38.14
C VAL A 225 3.59 -16.29 39.45
N ASN A 226 2.98 -15.64 40.43
CA ASN A 226 2.64 -16.25 41.71
C ASN A 226 1.17 -16.03 42.05
N PHE A 227 0.48 -17.06 42.51
CA PHE A 227 -0.88 -16.92 43.02
C PHE A 227 -0.85 -16.46 44.47
N ASN A 228 -1.32 -15.26 44.74
CA ASN A 228 -1.49 -14.71 46.09
C ASN A 228 -2.88 -15.06 46.61
N LYS A 229 -2.93 -16.01 47.49
CA LYS A 229 -4.19 -16.52 48.05
C LYS A 229 -4.90 -15.52 48.96
N GLU A 230 -4.16 -14.73 49.76
CA GLU A 230 -4.73 -13.79 50.71
C GLU A 230 -5.49 -12.67 49.99
N LEU A 231 -4.95 -12.21 48.89
CA LEU A 231 -5.51 -11.17 48.04
C LEU A 231 -6.35 -11.72 46.87
N GLU A 232 -6.36 -13.06 46.69
CA GLU A 232 -7.04 -13.76 45.59
C GLU A 232 -6.68 -13.16 44.22
N GLN A 233 -5.38 -12.95 44.01
CA GLN A 233 -4.81 -12.33 42.79
C GLN A 233 -3.60 -13.12 42.29
N ILE A 234 -3.23 -12.87 41.06
CA ILE A 234 -2.05 -13.41 40.40
C ILE A 234 -1.03 -12.27 40.31
N ASP A 235 0.02 -12.34 41.12
CA ASP A 235 1.12 -11.39 41.09
C ASP A 235 2.04 -11.73 39.91
N ILE A 236 2.45 -10.72 39.13
CA ILE A 236 3.23 -10.84 37.93
C ILE A 236 4.49 -9.98 38.05
N HIS A 237 5.65 -10.60 37.78
CA HIS A 237 6.94 -9.93 37.67
C HIS A 237 7.58 -10.40 36.37
N ALA A 238 7.73 -9.51 35.42
CA ALA A 238 8.29 -9.89 34.13
C ALA A 238 9.24 -8.82 33.61
N VAL A 239 10.22 -9.27 32.82
CA VAL A 239 11.16 -8.41 32.09
C VAL A 239 11.21 -8.87 30.65
N ALA A 240 10.83 -8.02 29.72
CA ALA A 240 11.10 -8.22 28.30
C ALA A 240 12.46 -7.58 27.99
N ASP A 241 13.39 -8.38 27.49
CA ASP A 241 14.80 -8.02 27.28
C ASP A 241 15.13 -8.16 25.79
N ASP A 242 15.38 -7.03 25.14
CA ASP A 242 15.83 -6.95 23.73
C ASP A 242 17.27 -6.42 23.63
N GLY A 243 18.04 -6.58 24.72
CA GLY A 243 19.45 -6.17 24.84
C GLY A 243 19.70 -5.17 25.95
N PRO A 244 20.98 -4.78 26.18
CA PRO A 244 21.39 -4.05 27.37
C PRO A 244 20.74 -2.67 27.55
N GLU A 245 20.26 -2.06 26.46
CA GLU A 245 19.65 -0.72 26.47
C GLU A 245 18.13 -0.76 26.20
N HIS A 246 17.55 -1.95 26.06
CA HIS A 246 16.18 -2.15 25.64
C HIS A 246 15.47 -3.16 26.56
N GLN A 247 14.97 -2.66 27.69
CA GLN A 247 14.27 -3.49 28.68
C GLN A 247 12.89 -2.92 28.99
N THR A 248 11.91 -3.79 29.13
CA THR A 248 10.57 -3.43 29.59
C THR A 248 10.25 -4.27 30.85
N LEU A 249 10.15 -3.60 31.99
CA LEU A 249 9.80 -4.24 33.26
C LEU A 249 8.29 -4.17 33.46
N ILE A 250 7.67 -5.28 33.80
CA ILE A 250 6.22 -5.39 34.02
C ILE A 250 6.01 -5.95 35.45
N ASN A 251 5.40 -5.16 36.31
CA ASN A 251 5.18 -5.54 37.71
C ASN A 251 3.75 -5.20 38.11
N GLY A 252 3.10 -6.11 38.84
CA GLY A 252 1.76 -5.84 39.35
C GLY A 252 0.96 -7.11 39.51
N TYR A 253 -0.35 -7.03 39.34
CA TYR A 253 -1.24 -8.16 39.53
C TYR A 253 -2.49 -8.15 38.67
N VAL A 254 -3.06 -9.35 38.51
CA VAL A 254 -4.40 -9.59 37.93
C VAL A 254 -5.24 -10.32 38.94
N SER A 255 -6.44 -9.82 39.23
CA SER A 255 -7.41 -10.46 40.15
C SER A 255 -8.66 -10.88 39.37
N PRO A 256 -8.76 -12.16 38.95
CA PRO A 256 -9.96 -12.67 38.27
C PRO A 256 -11.22 -12.54 39.10
N LYS A 257 -11.12 -12.72 40.43
CA LYS A 257 -12.26 -12.63 41.37
C LYS A 257 -12.80 -11.22 41.49
N ARG A 258 -11.91 -10.24 41.58
CA ARG A 258 -12.28 -8.81 41.63
C ARG A 258 -12.55 -8.24 40.23
N ASN A 259 -12.30 -9.03 39.18
CA ASN A 259 -12.35 -8.60 37.80
C ASN A 259 -11.47 -7.36 37.53
N TYR A 260 -10.23 -7.32 38.06
CA TYR A 260 -9.38 -6.14 38.07
C TYR A 260 -7.94 -6.46 37.71
N ILE A 261 -7.28 -5.52 37.05
CA ILE A 261 -5.87 -5.55 36.68
C ILE A 261 -5.17 -4.27 37.12
N ASP A 262 -3.93 -4.39 37.57
CA ASP A 262 -3.04 -3.27 37.92
C ASP A 262 -1.60 -3.69 37.60
N LEU A 263 -1.09 -3.24 36.46
CA LEU A 263 0.25 -3.56 36.00
C LEU A 263 1.01 -2.27 35.71
N GLY A 264 2.10 -2.05 36.43
CA GLY A 264 3.09 -1.02 36.12
C GLY A 264 4.05 -1.54 35.06
N ILE A 265 4.32 -0.71 34.06
CA ILE A 265 5.25 -0.94 32.94
C ILE A 265 6.31 0.13 32.99
N ASP A 266 7.54 -0.24 33.29
CA ASP A 266 8.71 0.63 33.20
C ASP A 266 9.45 0.36 31.89
N ALA A 267 9.31 1.25 30.95
CA ALA A 267 9.93 1.22 29.64
C ALA A 267 11.32 1.84 29.71
N GLN A 268 12.33 1.11 29.28
CA GLN A 268 13.72 1.56 29.13
C GLN A 268 14.18 1.19 27.72
N GLY A 269 14.10 2.14 26.78
CA GLY A 269 14.34 1.88 25.37
C GLY A 269 13.39 0.84 24.77
N THR A 270 12.13 0.80 25.19
CA THR A 270 11.14 -0.15 24.70
C THR A 270 10.82 0.14 23.23
N SER A 271 10.90 -0.88 22.37
CA SER A 271 10.59 -0.75 20.94
C SER A 271 9.15 -0.30 20.71
N MET A 272 8.97 0.77 19.95
CA MET A 272 7.65 1.30 19.57
C MET A 272 7.17 0.80 18.19
N LYS A 273 7.78 -0.23 17.66
CA LYS A 273 7.43 -0.80 16.35
C LYS A 273 5.98 -1.29 16.26
N PHE A 274 5.36 -1.58 17.38
CA PHE A 274 3.93 -1.91 17.47
C PHE A 274 3.00 -0.82 16.90
N LEU A 275 3.46 0.43 16.82
CA LEU A 275 2.71 1.52 16.20
C LEU A 275 2.41 1.25 14.73
N GLU A 276 3.21 0.45 14.03
CA GLU A 276 2.94 0.03 12.66
C GLU A 276 1.63 -0.75 12.52
N ASN A 277 1.21 -1.47 13.57
CA ASN A 277 -0.05 -2.20 13.57
C ASN A 277 -1.27 -1.27 13.66
N PHE A 278 -1.14 -0.15 14.36
CA PHE A 278 -2.22 0.82 14.55
C PHE A 278 -2.25 1.91 13.46
N CYS A 279 -1.08 2.35 13.02
CA CYS A 279 -0.92 3.47 12.09
C CYS A 279 -0.46 3.03 10.70
N GLY A 280 -0.45 1.74 10.40
CA GLY A 280 0.08 1.15 9.17
C GLY A 280 -0.58 1.60 7.88
N SER A 281 -1.75 2.25 7.94
CA SER A 281 -2.40 2.88 6.80
C SER A 281 -1.58 4.04 6.20
N PHE A 282 -0.84 4.78 7.05
CA PHE A 282 -0.05 5.94 6.63
C PHE A 282 1.41 5.90 7.08
N MET A 283 1.78 5.06 8.06
CA MET A 283 3.11 4.98 8.67
C MET A 283 3.69 3.57 8.53
N ASN A 284 4.98 3.48 8.28
CA ASN A 284 5.75 2.23 8.35
C ASN A 284 7.20 2.52 8.72
N GLN A 285 8.02 1.47 8.82
CA GLN A 285 9.43 1.59 9.18
C GLN A 285 9.63 2.42 10.45
N VAL A 286 8.85 2.06 11.51
CA VAL A 286 9.00 2.68 12.82
C VAL A 286 10.29 2.18 13.46
N GLU A 287 11.28 3.06 13.56
CA GLU A 287 12.56 2.86 14.25
C GLU A 287 12.59 3.82 15.44
N ALA A 288 11.78 3.50 16.46
CA ALA A 288 11.60 4.36 17.63
C ALA A 288 11.57 3.55 18.92
N TRP A 289 12.02 4.17 20.00
CA TRP A 289 12.10 3.60 21.33
C TRP A 289 11.49 4.57 22.34
N GLY A 290 10.93 4.03 23.40
CA GLY A 290 10.25 4.78 24.45
C GLY A 290 10.82 4.52 25.83
N ASP A 291 10.95 5.58 26.61
CA ASP A 291 11.38 5.57 28.01
C ASP A 291 10.27 6.18 28.86
N GLY A 292 9.92 5.53 30.00
CA GLY A 292 8.91 6.09 30.89
C GLY A 292 8.20 5.06 31.73
N HIS A 293 7.14 5.51 32.40
CA HIS A 293 6.33 4.69 33.26
C HIS A 293 4.86 4.76 32.86
N LEU A 294 4.25 3.59 32.61
CA LEU A 294 2.86 3.43 32.28
C LEU A 294 2.19 2.44 33.25
N ASN A 295 0.93 2.68 33.56
CA ASN A 295 0.11 1.76 34.34
C ASN A 295 -1.09 1.30 33.51
N VAL A 296 -1.29 -0.02 33.45
CA VAL A 296 -2.45 -0.67 32.87
C VAL A 296 -3.40 -1.02 34.01
N VAL A 297 -4.49 -0.26 34.15
CA VAL A 297 -5.37 -0.35 35.35
C VAL A 297 -6.85 -0.42 34.96
N GLY A 298 -7.62 -1.11 35.76
CA GLY A 298 -9.09 -1.14 35.64
C GLY A 298 -9.71 -2.52 35.64
N ASP A 299 -10.99 -2.57 35.27
CA ASP A 299 -11.70 -3.84 35.07
C ASP A 299 -11.13 -4.60 33.86
N LEU A 300 -11.02 -5.93 33.95
CA LEU A 300 -10.49 -6.77 32.84
C LEU A 300 -11.19 -6.58 31.48
N LYS A 301 -12.42 -6.04 31.49
CA LYS A 301 -13.18 -5.71 30.28
C LYS A 301 -13.11 -4.23 29.88
N SER A 302 -12.53 -3.39 30.74
CA SER A 302 -12.47 -1.93 30.55
C SER A 302 -11.16 -1.37 31.11
N VAL A 303 -10.06 -1.82 30.53
CA VAL A 303 -8.70 -1.45 30.94
C VAL A 303 -8.35 -0.05 30.45
N ASN A 304 -7.68 0.73 31.30
CA ASN A 304 -7.11 2.03 30.94
C ASN A 304 -5.59 1.99 30.98
N LEU A 305 -4.98 2.85 30.16
CA LEU A 305 -3.55 3.13 30.19
C LEU A 305 -3.34 4.53 30.77
N VAL A 306 -2.48 4.68 31.76
CA VAL A 306 -2.16 5.98 32.37
C VAL A 306 -0.67 6.09 32.66
N GLY A 307 -0.09 7.29 32.51
CA GLY A 307 1.32 7.54 32.76
C GLY A 307 1.99 8.34 31.66
N ASP A 308 3.31 8.38 31.69
CA ASP A 308 4.13 9.20 30.80
C ASP A 308 5.15 8.34 30.08
N ILE A 309 5.32 8.59 28.78
CA ILE A 309 6.37 7.99 27.98
C ILE A 309 7.04 9.08 27.11
N THR A 310 8.36 9.02 27.00
CA THR A 310 9.14 9.87 26.10
C THR A 310 9.71 8.99 24.99
N ALA A 311 9.36 9.28 23.77
CA ALA A 311 9.82 8.52 22.61
C ALA A 311 10.93 9.27 21.88
N HIS A 312 11.90 8.52 21.34
CA HIS A 312 12.93 9.02 20.45
C HIS A 312 13.10 8.06 19.27
N GLY A 313 13.42 8.62 18.09
CA GLY A 313 13.57 7.77 16.91
C GLY A 313 13.12 8.39 15.61
N LYS A 314 12.69 7.52 14.71
CA LYS A 314 12.31 7.88 13.34
C LYS A 314 11.07 7.10 12.89
N VAL A 315 10.23 7.76 12.11
CA VAL A 315 9.08 7.16 11.42
C VAL A 315 9.08 7.55 9.94
N HIS A 316 8.57 6.64 9.11
CA HIS A 316 8.39 6.89 7.68
C HIS A 316 6.91 7.02 7.32
N LEU A 317 6.53 8.10 6.63
CA LEU A 317 5.19 8.31 6.11
C LEU A 317 5.11 7.84 4.65
N LYS A 318 4.34 6.79 4.39
CA LYS A 318 4.27 6.08 3.10
C LYS A 318 3.87 6.98 1.94
N GLN A 319 2.77 7.73 2.09
CA GLN A 319 2.16 8.50 1.01
C GLN A 319 2.98 9.75 0.67
N LEU A 320 3.71 10.27 1.63
CA LEU A 320 4.55 11.44 1.47
C LEU A 320 6.00 11.06 1.13
N ASN A 321 6.35 9.78 1.35
CA ASN A 321 7.70 9.24 1.23
C ASN A 321 8.73 10.08 2.00
N THR A 322 8.38 10.43 3.23
CA THR A 322 9.19 11.29 4.10
C THR A 322 9.55 10.59 5.40
N ASP A 323 10.75 10.81 5.85
CA ASP A 323 11.24 10.35 7.15
C ASP A 323 11.21 11.51 8.14
N TYR A 324 10.58 11.29 9.30
CA TYR A 324 10.58 12.27 10.38
C TYR A 324 11.25 11.68 11.62
N THR A 325 12.10 12.48 12.25
CA THR A 325 12.81 12.13 13.48
C THR A 325 12.32 12.96 14.65
N PHE A 326 12.36 12.39 15.83
CA PHE A 326 12.07 13.08 17.08
C PHE A 326 13.08 12.64 18.14
N ASP A 327 13.59 13.62 18.89
CA ASP A 327 14.65 13.41 19.88
C ASP A 327 14.04 13.13 21.28
N ALA A 328 12.86 13.70 21.58
CA ALA A 328 12.14 13.51 22.84
C ALA A 328 10.66 13.89 22.66
N LEU A 329 9.88 13.01 22.07
CA LEU A 329 8.44 13.15 21.90
C LEU A 329 7.74 12.63 23.16
N ARG A 330 7.05 13.51 23.89
CA ARG A 330 6.38 13.20 25.17
C ARG A 330 4.92 12.88 24.90
N ALA A 331 4.52 11.69 25.35
CA ALA A 331 3.14 11.24 25.31
C ALA A 331 2.63 11.03 26.73
N HIS A 332 1.52 11.67 27.06
CA HIS A 332 0.84 11.57 28.34
C HIS A 332 -0.44 10.75 28.19
N ALA A 333 -0.45 9.55 28.78
CA ALA A 333 -1.60 8.66 28.78
C ALA A 333 -2.51 8.95 29.97
N ILE A 334 -3.78 9.25 29.67
CA ILE A 334 -4.88 9.37 30.64
C ILE A 334 -6.01 8.43 30.21
N PRO A 335 -7.00 8.16 31.06
CA PRO A 335 -8.10 7.27 30.67
C PRO A 335 -8.69 7.64 29.31
N ASP A 336 -8.70 6.64 28.41
CA ASP A 336 -9.22 6.75 27.03
C ASP A 336 -8.47 7.70 26.07
N ASN A 337 -7.34 8.31 26.50
CA ASN A 337 -6.57 9.23 25.64
C ASN A 337 -5.06 9.10 25.87
N ILE A 338 -4.29 9.25 24.79
CA ILE A 338 -2.83 9.44 24.81
C ILE A 338 -2.55 10.78 24.13
N LEU A 339 -2.09 11.76 24.88
CA LEU A 339 -1.94 13.15 24.45
C LEU A 339 -0.48 13.48 24.15
N ILE A 340 -0.27 14.26 23.08
CA ILE A 340 1.02 14.84 22.69
C ILE A 340 0.87 16.34 22.75
N GLU A 341 1.70 17.05 23.56
CA GLU A 341 1.57 18.48 23.78
C GLU A 341 2.76 19.26 23.20
N ASN A 342 2.59 19.80 21.99
CA ASN A 342 3.55 20.71 21.33
C ASN A 342 5.00 20.18 21.29
N ASP A 343 5.19 18.94 20.90
CA ASP A 343 6.51 18.36 20.77
C ASP A 343 7.11 18.57 19.38
N THR A 344 8.43 18.61 19.35
CA THR A 344 9.19 18.93 18.15
C THR A 344 9.52 17.67 17.37
N ILE A 345 9.20 17.70 16.07
CA ILE A 345 9.64 16.70 15.09
C ILE A 345 10.53 17.37 14.04
N PHE A 346 11.41 16.59 13.42
CA PHE A 346 12.39 17.07 12.46
C PHE A 346 12.27 16.30 11.15
N ASP A 347 12.44 16.99 10.04
CA ASP A 347 12.66 16.37 8.74
C ASP A 347 14.14 15.94 8.57
N ARG A 348 14.46 15.32 7.42
CA ARG A 348 15.85 14.88 7.11
C ARG A 348 16.89 16.02 7.07
N ASN A 349 16.46 17.27 6.90
CA ASN A 349 17.31 18.45 6.91
C ASN A 349 17.35 19.14 8.27
N ARG A 350 16.72 18.55 9.29
CA ARG A 350 16.54 19.10 10.65
C ARG A 350 15.71 20.38 10.69
N ASN A 351 14.87 20.63 9.69
CA ASN A 351 13.81 21.62 9.80
C ASN A 351 12.77 21.15 10.83
N ILE A 352 12.09 22.09 11.45
CA ILE A 352 11.26 21.87 12.63
C ILE A 352 9.79 21.92 12.28
N ALA A 353 9.03 20.97 12.81
CA ALA A 353 7.59 21.08 12.96
C ALA A 353 7.17 20.76 14.40
N ILE A 354 6.06 21.35 14.83
CA ILE A 354 5.47 21.12 16.16
C ILE A 354 4.28 20.18 15.97
N LEU A 355 4.33 19.06 16.68
CA LEU A 355 3.26 18.06 16.71
C LEU A 355 2.47 18.21 18.01
N SER A 356 1.16 18.24 17.90
CA SER A 356 0.22 18.22 19.02
C SER A 356 -0.99 17.35 18.71
N GLY A 357 -1.82 17.06 19.71
CA GLY A 357 -3.01 16.24 19.54
C GLY A 357 -2.96 14.95 20.32
N GLY A 358 -3.53 13.85 19.78
CA GLY A 358 -3.54 12.62 20.53
C GLY A 358 -4.15 11.42 19.82
N ILE A 359 -4.04 10.30 20.51
CA ILE A 359 -4.71 9.05 20.16
C ILE A 359 -5.83 8.83 21.18
N HIS A 360 -7.04 8.66 20.69
CA HIS A 360 -8.23 8.41 21.49
C HIS A 360 -8.61 6.94 21.38
N HIS A 361 -8.98 6.35 22.47
CA HIS A 361 -9.43 4.95 22.53
C HIS A 361 -10.57 4.79 23.51
N LYS A 362 -11.23 3.67 23.47
CA LYS A 362 -12.17 3.27 24.51
C LYS A 362 -11.66 1.96 25.11
N HIS A 363 -11.02 2.06 26.28
CA HIS A 363 -10.44 0.91 26.98
C HIS A 363 -9.49 0.10 26.09
N LEU A 364 -8.54 0.79 25.41
CA LEU A 364 -7.57 0.26 24.44
C LEU A 364 -8.18 -0.38 23.19
N THR A 365 -9.48 -0.14 22.95
CA THR A 365 -10.18 -0.54 21.73
C THR A 365 -10.72 0.68 20.98
N ARG A 366 -11.17 0.53 19.72
CA ARG A 366 -11.78 1.58 18.91
C ARG A 366 -10.89 2.82 18.83
N LEU A 367 -9.65 2.60 18.38
CA LEU A 367 -8.67 3.66 18.23
C LEU A 367 -9.13 4.70 17.20
N SER A 368 -8.96 5.97 17.55
CA SER A 368 -9.02 7.12 16.66
C SER A 368 -7.88 8.09 17.01
N TYR A 369 -7.52 8.93 16.08
CA TYR A 369 -6.43 9.89 16.27
C TYR A 369 -6.81 11.25 15.70
N ASP A 370 -6.26 12.28 16.33
CA ASP A 370 -6.42 13.68 15.96
C ASP A 370 -5.09 14.38 16.23
N LEU A 371 -4.32 14.62 15.18
CA LEU A 371 -2.96 15.14 15.23
C LEU A 371 -2.87 16.44 14.43
N ASP A 372 -2.31 17.47 15.04
CA ASP A 372 -2.03 18.75 14.43
C ASP A 372 -0.52 18.97 14.31
N ILE A 373 -0.07 19.33 13.12
CA ILE A 373 1.33 19.60 12.82
C ILE A 373 1.45 21.04 12.31
N LYS A 374 2.26 21.86 13.00
CA LYS A 374 2.63 23.20 12.55
C LYS A 374 4.07 23.18 12.04
N ALA A 375 4.21 23.34 10.75
CA ALA A 375 5.46 23.18 10.02
C ALA A 375 6.05 24.51 9.59
N HIS A 376 7.38 24.63 9.58
CA HIS A 376 8.09 25.78 9.03
C HIS A 376 9.24 25.29 8.17
N ASN A 377 9.22 25.60 6.88
CA ASN A 377 10.16 25.14 5.86
C ASN A 377 10.40 23.61 5.91
N PHE A 378 9.36 22.88 6.19
CA PHE A 378 9.40 21.45 6.50
C PHE A 378 9.19 20.61 5.23
N LEU A 379 9.94 19.50 5.10
CA LEU A 379 9.78 18.58 3.98
C LEU A 379 8.45 17.83 4.10
N GLY A 380 7.48 18.22 3.30
CA GLY A 380 6.13 17.63 3.32
C GLY A 380 5.92 16.52 2.31
N PHE A 381 6.78 16.42 1.27
CA PHE A 381 6.63 15.43 0.20
C PHE A 381 7.97 15.18 -0.49
N ASP A 382 8.35 13.92 -0.72
CA ASP A 382 9.61 13.55 -1.37
C ASP A 382 9.50 12.23 -2.13
N THR A 383 8.60 12.16 -3.07
CA THR A 383 8.48 10.99 -3.94
C THR A 383 9.37 11.14 -5.17
N ARG A 384 9.91 10.01 -5.64
CA ARG A 384 10.74 9.95 -6.85
C ARG A 384 9.94 9.39 -8.02
N GLU A 385 10.39 9.73 -9.22
CA GLU A 385 9.90 9.07 -10.42
C GLU A 385 10.11 7.56 -10.30
N SER A 386 9.03 6.81 -10.30
CA SER A 386 9.10 5.35 -10.31
C SER A 386 7.89 4.79 -11.07
N GLY A 387 8.15 4.14 -12.19
CA GLY A 387 7.16 3.39 -12.97
C GLY A 387 5.93 4.22 -13.37
N ASP A 388 4.78 3.88 -12.77
CA ASP A 388 3.48 4.44 -13.17
C ASP A 388 3.02 5.61 -12.27
N ASN A 389 3.91 6.23 -11.49
CA ASN A 389 3.54 7.37 -10.65
C ASN A 389 3.09 8.55 -11.49
N THR A 390 1.84 8.95 -11.34
CA THR A 390 1.26 10.10 -12.04
C THR A 390 1.85 11.43 -11.53
N PHE A 391 2.24 11.48 -10.26
CA PHE A 391 2.86 12.66 -9.65
C PHE A 391 4.01 12.28 -8.71
N TYR A 392 5.04 13.12 -8.67
CA TYR A 392 6.21 12.98 -7.82
C TYR A 392 6.90 14.34 -7.61
N GLY A 393 7.92 14.39 -6.79
CA GLY A 393 8.70 15.60 -6.55
C GLY A 393 9.15 15.76 -5.11
N THR A 394 9.64 16.94 -4.79
CA THR A 394 10.09 17.33 -3.46
C THR A 394 9.43 18.65 -3.09
N ILE A 395 8.72 18.71 -1.96
CA ILE A 395 8.01 19.90 -1.52
C ILE A 395 8.40 20.22 -0.09
N TYR A 396 8.92 21.41 0.11
CA TYR A 396 9.08 22.06 1.40
C TYR A 396 7.92 23.04 1.59
N ALA A 397 7.35 23.09 2.78
CA ALA A 397 6.21 23.95 3.04
C ALA A 397 6.22 24.52 4.46
N THR A 398 5.61 25.71 4.60
CA THR A 398 5.24 26.30 5.87
C THR A 398 3.72 26.29 5.97
N GLY A 399 3.17 25.80 7.10
CA GLY A 399 1.73 25.72 7.26
C GLY A 399 1.28 24.78 8.35
N GLU A 400 0.02 24.37 8.26
CA GLU A 400 -0.65 23.51 9.22
C GLU A 400 -1.19 22.25 8.53
N VAL A 401 -1.02 21.09 9.20
CA VAL A 401 -1.54 19.79 8.74
C VAL A 401 -2.31 19.17 9.88
N GLY A 402 -3.60 18.89 9.66
CA GLY A 402 -4.44 18.09 10.54
C GLY A 402 -4.53 16.64 10.02
N ILE A 403 -4.34 15.66 10.88
CA ILE A 403 -4.48 14.24 10.55
C ILE A 403 -5.52 13.62 11.49
N HIS A 404 -6.69 13.33 10.96
CA HIS A 404 -7.82 12.79 11.72
C HIS A 404 -8.14 11.38 11.21
N GLY A 405 -8.43 10.45 12.11
CA GLY A 405 -8.75 9.13 11.64
C GLY A 405 -9.23 8.15 12.71
N LYS A 406 -9.70 7.04 12.21
CA LYS A 406 -10.08 5.84 12.98
C LYS A 406 -9.75 4.62 12.13
N SER A 407 -9.88 3.44 12.68
CA SER A 407 -9.69 2.19 11.93
C SER A 407 -10.49 2.20 10.62
N GLY A 408 -9.81 2.05 9.49
CA GLY A 408 -10.40 2.02 8.15
C GLY A 408 -10.65 3.39 7.50
N GLU A 409 -10.39 4.52 8.14
CA GLU A 409 -10.57 5.86 7.57
C GLU A 409 -9.52 6.84 8.08
N THR A 410 -8.85 7.55 7.17
CA THR A 410 -7.89 8.62 7.47
C THR A 410 -8.24 9.86 6.65
N ILE A 411 -8.28 11.01 7.28
CA ILE A 411 -8.47 12.32 6.65
C ILE A 411 -7.25 13.19 6.98
N ILE A 412 -6.66 13.79 5.97
CA ILE A 412 -5.52 14.70 6.10
C ILE A 412 -5.92 16.05 5.52
N ASP A 413 -5.92 17.07 6.35
CA ASP A 413 -6.22 18.46 5.97
C ASP A 413 -4.92 19.26 5.93
N ILE A 414 -4.53 19.77 4.78
CA ILE A 414 -3.29 20.51 4.55
C ILE A 414 -3.61 21.94 4.18
N ASN A 415 -3.13 22.89 4.96
CA ASN A 415 -3.16 24.30 4.64
C ASN A 415 -1.72 24.83 4.67
N ALA A 416 -1.14 25.01 3.49
CA ALA A 416 0.30 25.25 3.39
C ALA A 416 0.68 26.20 2.26
N GLU A 417 1.86 26.78 2.42
CA GLU A 417 2.54 27.64 1.46
C GLU A 417 3.89 27.01 1.10
N PRO A 418 4.17 26.81 -0.20
CA PRO A 418 5.43 26.23 -0.64
C PRO A 418 6.64 27.10 -0.35
N GLU A 419 7.75 26.46 0.03
CA GLU A 419 9.04 27.10 0.32
C GLU A 419 10.04 26.88 -0.83
N PRO A 420 11.15 27.66 -0.86
CA PRO A 420 12.16 27.55 -1.91
C PRO A 420 12.70 26.12 -2.08
N GLY A 421 12.88 25.70 -3.34
CA GLY A 421 13.33 24.36 -3.68
C GLY A 421 12.22 23.33 -3.85
N SER A 422 10.98 23.78 -3.82
CA SER A 422 9.80 22.93 -4.04
C SER A 422 9.57 22.70 -5.53
N ILE A 423 9.49 21.43 -5.91
CA ILE A 423 9.19 20.97 -7.27
C ILE A 423 8.09 19.92 -7.20
N PHE A 424 6.99 20.17 -7.88
CA PHE A 424 5.91 19.20 -8.07
C PHE A 424 5.85 18.79 -9.54
N VAL A 425 6.01 17.52 -9.82
CA VAL A 425 5.97 16.96 -11.17
C VAL A 425 4.68 16.18 -11.36
N TYR A 426 3.97 16.51 -12.42
CA TYR A 426 2.76 15.81 -12.84
C TYR A 426 2.96 15.23 -14.23
N ASN A 427 2.82 13.92 -14.37
CA ASN A 427 2.96 13.24 -15.65
C ASN A 427 1.60 13.14 -16.36
N VAL A 428 1.36 14.04 -17.32
CA VAL A 428 0.12 14.08 -18.11
C VAL A 428 0.07 12.95 -19.14
N ALA A 429 1.24 12.45 -19.57
CA ALA A 429 1.37 11.40 -20.59
C ALA A 429 1.15 9.99 -20.02
N SER A 430 1.23 9.81 -18.71
CA SER A 430 0.94 8.51 -18.09
C SER A 430 -0.56 8.24 -18.21
N PRO A 431 -1.00 7.22 -18.96
CA PRO A 431 -2.39 6.80 -18.88
C PRO A 431 -2.64 6.37 -17.42
N ASP A 432 -3.72 6.86 -16.83
CA ASP A 432 -4.14 6.51 -15.48
C ASP A 432 -3.79 5.07 -15.14
N ALA A 433 -2.81 4.87 -14.28
CA ALA A 433 -2.64 3.63 -13.56
C ALA A 433 -3.80 3.51 -12.57
N ILE A 434 -5.01 3.43 -13.11
CA ILE A 434 -6.20 3.10 -12.33
C ILE A 434 -6.02 1.65 -11.93
N SER A 435 -5.49 1.51 -10.71
CA SER A 435 -5.65 0.35 -9.83
C SER A 435 -5.74 -0.98 -10.57
N ASP A 436 -4.72 -1.79 -10.48
CA ASP A 436 -4.86 -3.25 -10.51
C ASP A 436 -5.86 -3.64 -9.42
N LYS A 437 -7.15 -3.55 -9.75
CA LYS A 437 -8.19 -4.17 -8.97
C LYS A 437 -8.04 -5.67 -9.17
N SER A 438 -7.29 -6.30 -8.30
CA SER A 438 -7.30 -7.75 -8.19
C SER A 438 -8.71 -8.16 -7.72
N PHE A 439 -9.55 -8.57 -8.66
CA PHE A 439 -10.89 -9.10 -8.36
C PHE A 439 -10.86 -10.57 -7.88
N ILE A 440 -9.67 -11.15 -7.75
CA ILE A 440 -9.52 -12.56 -7.37
C ILE A 440 -9.02 -12.63 -5.93
N HIS A 441 -9.89 -13.05 -5.03
CA HIS A 441 -9.54 -13.38 -3.65
C HIS A 441 -9.50 -14.90 -3.50
N TRP A 442 -8.40 -15.43 -3.00
CA TRP A 442 -8.27 -16.85 -2.69
C TRP A 442 -8.72 -17.08 -1.25
N HIS A 443 -9.69 -17.98 -1.06
CA HIS A 443 -10.14 -18.40 0.26
C HIS A 443 -9.68 -19.82 0.53
N GLU A 444 -9.08 -20.04 1.68
CA GLU A 444 -8.75 -21.37 2.18
C GLU A 444 -9.95 -21.93 2.95
N ILE A 445 -10.43 -23.10 2.55
CA ILE A 445 -11.57 -23.75 3.17
C ILE A 445 -11.06 -24.70 4.25
N VAL A 446 -11.26 -24.39 5.51
CA VAL A 446 -10.94 -25.27 6.63
C VAL A 446 -12.20 -26.05 7.03
N PRO A 447 -12.23 -27.38 6.88
CA PRO A 447 -13.42 -28.17 7.24
C PRO A 447 -13.62 -28.25 8.75
N ASP A 448 -14.84 -28.01 9.22
CA ASP A 448 -15.20 -28.18 10.64
C ASP A 448 -15.38 -29.69 10.96
N ILE A 449 -14.56 -30.20 11.89
CA ILE A 449 -14.59 -31.60 12.32
C ILE A 449 -15.98 -31.95 12.95
N MET A 450 -16.61 -31.02 13.64
CA MET A 450 -17.94 -31.23 14.23
C MET A 450 -19.05 -31.40 13.18
N ASP A 451 -18.98 -30.62 12.11
CA ASP A 451 -19.95 -30.68 11.03
C ASP A 451 -19.76 -31.93 10.14
N SER A 452 -18.52 -32.40 9.94
CA SER A 452 -18.23 -33.64 9.22
C SER A 452 -18.76 -34.88 9.93
N LEU A 453 -18.87 -34.86 11.27
CA LEU A 453 -19.45 -35.94 12.07
C LEU A 453 -21.00 -35.97 12.03
N ASN A 454 -21.62 -34.86 11.68
CA ASN A 454 -23.09 -34.78 11.52
C ASN A 454 -23.56 -35.02 10.07
N GLY A 455 -22.64 -35.32 9.14
CA GLY A 455 -22.97 -35.71 7.78
C GLY A 455 -23.31 -34.54 6.83
N ALA A 456 -23.07 -33.30 7.23
CA ALA A 456 -23.24 -32.14 6.38
C ALA A 456 -21.90 -31.41 6.18
N PRO A 457 -21.34 -31.34 4.97
CA PRO A 457 -20.14 -30.56 4.73
C PRO A 457 -20.54 -29.08 4.70
N THR A 458 -20.34 -28.38 5.82
CA THR A 458 -20.40 -26.93 5.82
C THR A 458 -19.01 -26.38 5.62
N THR A 459 -18.79 -25.81 4.46
CA THR A 459 -17.64 -24.97 4.17
C THR A 459 -17.86 -23.60 4.82
N LYS A 460 -17.21 -23.33 5.94
CA LYS A 460 -17.10 -21.95 6.44
C LYS A 460 -15.98 -21.25 5.69
N GLN A 461 -16.35 -20.19 5.02
CA GLN A 461 -15.38 -19.20 4.57
C GLN A 461 -14.74 -18.59 5.82
N ARG A 462 -13.42 -18.73 5.94
CA ARG A 462 -12.64 -17.82 6.77
C ARG A 462 -12.86 -16.44 6.14
N GLU A 463 -13.51 -15.54 6.84
CA GLU A 463 -13.36 -14.12 6.55
C GLU A 463 -11.89 -13.82 6.92
N ASP A 464 -10.98 -14.05 5.97
CA ASP A 464 -9.73 -13.31 6.01
C ASP A 464 -10.16 -11.85 6.05
N ASP A 465 -9.62 -11.11 7.00
CA ASP A 465 -9.65 -9.66 6.96
C ASP A 465 -9.19 -9.28 5.56
N ILE A 466 -10.16 -9.09 4.67
CA ILE A 466 -9.92 -8.47 3.39
C ILE A 466 -9.43 -7.11 3.84
N GLY A 467 -8.11 -6.92 3.81
CA GLY A 467 -7.52 -5.64 4.09
C GLY A 467 -8.11 -4.67 3.08
N PHE A 468 -9.30 -4.15 3.39
CA PHE A 468 -9.81 -3.00 2.68
C PHE A 468 -8.75 -1.95 2.90
N GLU A 469 -8.07 -1.57 1.83
CA GLU A 469 -7.25 -0.38 1.86
C GLU A 469 -8.08 0.69 2.57
N SER A 470 -7.57 1.18 3.69
CA SER A 470 -8.29 2.16 4.49
C SER A 470 -8.65 3.35 3.59
N ASP A 471 -9.86 3.87 3.75
CA ASP A 471 -10.28 5.07 3.04
C ASP A 471 -9.39 6.24 3.45
N MET A 472 -8.68 6.81 2.50
CA MET A 472 -7.81 7.96 2.73
C MET A 472 -8.27 9.15 1.90
N ARG A 473 -8.53 10.26 2.58
CA ARG A 473 -8.90 11.54 1.96
C ARG A 473 -7.85 12.57 2.32
N ILE A 474 -7.36 13.30 1.33
CA ILE A 474 -6.44 14.42 1.56
C ILE A 474 -7.06 15.65 0.96
N ASN A 475 -7.27 16.66 1.79
CA ASN A 475 -7.77 17.98 1.39
C ASN A 475 -6.61 18.96 1.42
N PHE A 476 -6.32 19.54 0.30
CA PHE A 476 -5.27 20.55 0.17
C PHE A 476 -5.87 21.94 0.01
N LEU A 477 -5.36 22.89 0.77
CA LEU A 477 -5.49 24.31 0.52
C LEU A 477 -4.07 24.89 0.42
N VAL A 478 -3.61 25.12 -0.80
CA VAL A 478 -2.24 25.55 -1.06
C VAL A 478 -2.25 26.98 -1.59
N ASN A 479 -1.60 27.89 -0.88
CA ASN A 479 -1.28 29.21 -1.39
C ASN A 479 -0.01 29.13 -2.20
N THR A 480 -0.16 28.86 -3.50
CA THR A 480 1.00 28.76 -4.39
C THR A 480 1.70 30.10 -4.55
N ASN A 481 3.01 30.06 -4.65
CA ASN A 481 3.86 31.21 -4.87
C ASN A 481 5.01 30.86 -5.83
N GLN A 482 5.86 31.80 -6.13
CA GLN A 482 6.99 31.62 -7.06
C GLN A 482 8.04 30.59 -6.60
N ASN A 483 8.02 30.15 -5.34
CA ASN A 483 8.94 29.13 -4.81
C ASN A 483 8.59 27.71 -5.29
N LEU A 484 7.34 27.48 -5.71
CA LEU A 484 6.91 26.19 -6.26
C LEU A 484 7.11 26.17 -7.76
N THR A 485 7.92 25.23 -8.24
CA THR A 485 7.98 24.88 -9.67
C THR A 485 7.01 23.73 -9.94
N LEU A 486 5.96 24.02 -10.69
CA LEU A 486 5.08 23.00 -11.26
C LEU A 486 5.68 22.51 -12.57
N LYS A 487 5.97 21.21 -12.68
CA LYS A 487 6.49 20.59 -13.91
C LYS A 487 5.47 19.61 -14.45
N LEU A 488 5.02 19.84 -15.67
CA LEU A 488 4.09 18.98 -16.40
C LEU A 488 4.86 18.22 -17.49
N ILE A 489 4.89 16.89 -17.40
CA ILE A 489 5.48 16.04 -18.46
C ILE A 489 4.40 15.79 -19.50
N MET A 490 4.61 16.31 -20.70
CA MET A 490 3.63 16.24 -21.80
C MET A 490 3.85 15.00 -22.67
N ASP A 491 5.09 14.63 -22.88
CA ASP A 491 5.48 13.42 -23.62
C ASP A 491 6.84 12.93 -23.12
N GLU A 492 6.87 11.72 -22.58
CA GLU A 492 8.10 11.08 -22.11
C GLU A 492 9.05 10.68 -23.24
N GLN A 493 8.51 10.38 -24.43
CA GLN A 493 9.32 9.88 -25.54
C GLN A 493 10.11 11.01 -26.20
N SER A 494 9.50 12.16 -26.42
CA SER A 494 10.18 13.37 -26.94
C SER A 494 10.93 14.12 -25.84
N GLY A 495 10.56 13.90 -24.59
CA GLY A 495 11.05 14.61 -23.41
C GLY A 495 10.48 16.02 -23.32
N ASP A 496 9.26 16.22 -23.81
CA ASP A 496 8.56 17.51 -23.75
C ASP A 496 7.93 17.73 -22.39
N TYR A 497 8.20 18.90 -21.81
CA TYR A 497 7.65 19.28 -20.52
C TYR A 497 7.40 20.78 -20.44
N ILE A 498 6.50 21.13 -19.55
CA ILE A 498 6.21 22.51 -19.17
C ILE A 498 6.67 22.70 -17.73
N THR A 499 7.39 23.78 -17.44
CA THR A 499 7.62 24.26 -16.08
C THR A 499 6.89 25.59 -15.87
N LEU A 500 6.23 25.74 -14.73
CA LEU A 500 5.49 26.96 -14.38
C LEU A 500 5.80 27.34 -12.92
N ASN A 501 6.05 28.61 -12.71
CA ASN A 501 6.10 29.22 -11.41
C ASN A 501 5.08 30.36 -11.39
N GLY A 502 4.32 30.51 -10.32
CA GLY A 502 3.23 31.49 -10.29
C GLY A 502 2.48 31.47 -8.98
N ASP A 503 1.44 32.28 -8.91
CA ASP A 503 0.68 32.54 -7.73
C ASP A 503 -0.78 32.08 -7.87
N GLY A 504 -1.36 31.61 -6.77
CA GLY A 504 -2.75 31.19 -6.76
C GLY A 504 -3.15 30.53 -5.47
N VAL A 505 -4.44 30.46 -5.22
CA VAL A 505 -5.01 29.67 -4.13
C VAL A 505 -5.66 28.45 -4.74
N ILE A 506 -5.03 27.29 -4.52
CA ILE A 506 -5.47 26.03 -5.08
C ILE A 506 -6.03 25.16 -3.96
N ARG A 507 -7.27 24.73 -4.12
CA ARG A 507 -7.88 23.69 -3.31
C ARG A 507 -7.88 22.39 -4.11
N ALA A 508 -7.41 21.32 -3.52
CA ALA A 508 -7.47 19.99 -4.13
C ALA A 508 -8.02 18.96 -3.15
N ASN A 509 -8.77 18.00 -3.64
CA ASN A 509 -9.31 16.90 -2.88
C ASN A 509 -8.86 15.59 -3.53
N TYR A 510 -8.18 14.77 -2.77
CA TYR A 510 -7.75 13.43 -3.18
C TYR A 510 -8.46 12.37 -2.35
N PHE A 511 -8.95 11.33 -3.02
CA PHE A 511 -9.49 10.14 -2.40
C PHE A 511 -8.88 8.91 -3.05
N ASN A 512 -8.26 8.02 -2.26
CA ASN A 512 -7.52 6.87 -2.78
C ASN A 512 -8.36 5.86 -3.57
N LYS A 513 -9.70 5.90 -3.43
CA LYS A 513 -10.66 5.05 -4.17
C LYS A 513 -11.53 5.84 -5.14
N GLY A 514 -11.19 7.09 -5.41
CA GLY A 514 -12.02 8.01 -6.18
C GLY A 514 -11.24 8.91 -7.13
N SER A 515 -11.79 10.10 -7.37
CA SER A 515 -11.22 11.13 -8.23
C SER A 515 -10.25 12.03 -7.48
N PHE A 516 -9.40 12.70 -8.26
CA PHE A 516 -8.61 13.84 -7.82
C PHE A 516 -9.20 15.10 -8.43
N ASP A 517 -9.72 15.98 -7.59
CA ASP A 517 -10.36 17.24 -8.02
C ASP A 517 -9.54 18.43 -7.56
N MET A 518 -9.40 19.43 -8.43
CA MET A 518 -8.72 20.70 -8.15
C MET A 518 -9.66 21.88 -8.43
N PHE A 519 -9.55 22.91 -7.62
CA PHE A 519 -10.33 24.15 -7.74
C PHE A 519 -9.44 25.36 -7.47
N GLY A 520 -9.63 26.43 -8.21
CA GLY A 520 -8.91 27.69 -8.04
C GLY A 520 -8.29 28.18 -9.32
N ASN A 521 -7.71 29.36 -9.26
CA ASN A 521 -7.01 29.98 -10.38
C ASN A 521 -5.53 30.07 -10.09
N TYR A 522 -4.72 29.63 -11.04
CA TYR A 522 -3.28 29.75 -11.04
C TYR A 522 -2.85 30.78 -12.06
N VAL A 523 -2.06 31.77 -11.66
CA VAL A 523 -1.54 32.84 -12.51
C VAL A 523 -0.04 32.64 -12.69
N VAL A 524 0.38 32.42 -13.92
CA VAL A 524 1.78 32.21 -14.28
C VAL A 524 2.56 33.50 -14.18
N ASP A 525 3.68 33.48 -13.46
CA ASP A 525 4.68 34.54 -13.43
C ASP A 525 5.78 34.29 -14.45
N HIS A 526 6.37 33.11 -14.45
CA HIS A 526 7.36 32.66 -15.41
C HIS A 526 7.35 31.12 -15.55
N GLY A 527 8.11 30.64 -16.52
CA GLY A 527 8.24 29.21 -16.77
C GLY A 527 8.79 28.94 -18.16
N THR A 528 8.95 27.68 -18.50
CA THR A 528 9.46 27.25 -19.79
C THR A 528 8.62 26.12 -20.37
N TYR A 529 8.45 26.13 -21.67
CA TYR A 529 7.91 25.00 -22.41
C TYR A 529 8.99 24.44 -23.35
N LYS A 530 9.49 23.27 -23.06
CA LYS A 530 10.36 22.52 -23.96
C LYS A 530 9.49 21.75 -24.93
N LEU A 531 9.50 22.22 -26.18
CA LEU A 531 8.70 21.67 -27.30
C LEU A 531 9.60 21.01 -28.29
N THR A 532 9.29 19.77 -28.63
CA THR A 532 9.94 19.01 -29.72
C THR A 532 8.98 18.88 -30.89
N ILE A 533 9.29 19.53 -32.00
CA ILE A 533 8.51 19.45 -33.24
C ILE A 533 9.10 18.37 -34.12
N GLN A 534 8.35 17.32 -34.41
CA GLN A 534 8.73 16.18 -35.25
C GLN A 534 10.09 15.54 -34.96
N ASN A 535 10.48 15.48 -33.68
CA ASN A 535 11.76 14.95 -33.20
C ASN A 535 13.02 15.64 -33.80
N LEU A 536 12.86 16.74 -34.53
CA LEU A 536 13.93 17.47 -35.21
C LEU A 536 14.22 18.82 -34.55
N ILE A 537 13.19 19.61 -34.30
CA ILE A 537 13.35 20.98 -33.78
C ILE A 537 13.03 20.96 -32.32
N LYS A 538 14.02 21.16 -31.45
CA LYS A 538 13.85 21.30 -30.00
C LYS A 538 14.01 22.77 -29.61
N LYS A 539 12.97 23.38 -29.09
CA LYS A 539 12.95 24.78 -28.66
C LYS A 539 12.38 24.94 -27.28
N GLU A 540 12.94 25.85 -26.52
CA GLU A 540 12.42 26.26 -25.22
C GLU A 540 11.75 27.62 -25.35
N PHE A 541 10.45 27.63 -25.13
CA PHE A 541 9.66 28.87 -25.06
C PHE A 541 9.59 29.35 -23.61
N GLU A 542 9.72 30.65 -23.39
CA GLU A 542 9.55 31.28 -22.09
C GLU A 542 8.11 31.75 -21.93
N PHE A 543 7.42 31.34 -20.85
CA PHE A 543 6.08 31.83 -20.57
C PHE A 543 6.10 33.29 -20.17
N MET A 544 5.14 34.03 -20.72
CA MET A 544 4.94 35.43 -20.37
C MET A 544 4.08 35.56 -19.11
N PRO A 545 4.37 36.53 -18.23
CA PRO A 545 3.57 36.77 -17.04
C PRO A 545 2.08 37.05 -17.35
N GLY A 546 1.20 36.60 -16.45
CA GLY A 546 -0.24 36.85 -16.54
C GLY A 546 -1.05 35.75 -17.25
N GLY A 547 -0.42 34.71 -17.73
CA GLY A 547 -1.11 33.50 -18.19
C GLY A 547 -1.90 32.84 -17.06
N THR A 548 -3.03 32.18 -17.36
CA THR A 548 -3.90 31.61 -16.33
C THR A 548 -4.27 30.15 -16.62
N ILE A 549 -4.40 29.38 -15.53
CA ILE A 549 -4.99 28.03 -15.52
C ILE A 549 -6.13 28.04 -14.51
N ALA A 550 -7.36 27.73 -14.95
CA ALA A 550 -8.53 27.75 -14.08
C ALA A 550 -8.99 26.31 -13.79
N PHE A 551 -8.80 25.87 -12.54
CA PHE A 551 -9.21 24.55 -12.10
C PHE A 551 -10.67 24.58 -11.62
N GLY A 552 -11.51 23.68 -12.15
CA GLY A 552 -12.94 23.60 -11.84
C GLY A 552 -13.42 22.17 -11.54
N GLY A 553 -12.55 21.32 -10.98
CA GLY A 553 -12.76 19.90 -10.72
C GLY A 553 -11.64 19.06 -11.31
N ASN A 554 -11.92 18.21 -12.28
CA ASN A 554 -10.90 17.40 -12.93
C ASN A 554 -9.81 18.28 -13.60
N PRO A 555 -8.52 18.16 -13.17
CA PRO A 555 -7.44 19.00 -13.66
C PRO A 555 -7.16 18.85 -15.17
N TYR A 556 -7.52 17.72 -15.78
CA TYR A 556 -7.40 17.52 -17.25
C TYR A 556 -8.34 18.42 -18.04
N ASN A 557 -9.40 18.91 -17.42
CA ASN A 557 -10.40 19.79 -18.04
C ASN A 557 -10.22 21.28 -17.70
N ALA A 558 -9.10 21.63 -17.06
CA ALA A 558 -8.82 23.02 -16.65
C ALA A 558 -8.61 23.91 -17.88
N PRO A 559 -9.40 24.98 -18.09
CA PRO A 559 -9.14 25.94 -19.16
C PRO A 559 -7.75 26.57 -19.04
N LEU A 560 -7.01 26.53 -20.14
CA LEU A 560 -5.70 27.15 -20.30
C LEU A 560 -5.82 28.47 -21.04
N ASN A 561 -5.08 29.48 -20.59
CA ASN A 561 -4.87 30.73 -21.31
C ASN A 561 -3.43 31.17 -21.04
N LEU A 562 -2.50 30.59 -21.78
CA LEU A 562 -1.08 30.77 -21.59
C LEU A 562 -0.46 31.34 -22.86
N ARG A 563 0.52 32.23 -22.71
CA ARG A 563 1.33 32.74 -23.81
C ARG A 563 2.80 32.53 -23.52
N ALA A 564 3.51 31.96 -24.49
CA ALA A 564 4.92 31.74 -24.40
C ALA A 564 5.67 32.39 -25.60
N LYS A 565 6.92 32.74 -25.42
CA LYS A 565 7.75 33.46 -26.37
C LYS A 565 9.05 32.73 -26.65
N TYR A 566 9.44 32.69 -27.92
CA TYR A 566 10.78 32.32 -28.37
C TYR A 566 11.36 33.41 -29.25
N THR A 567 12.55 33.92 -28.92
CA THR A 567 13.17 35.03 -29.63
C THR A 567 14.18 34.54 -30.65
N VAL A 568 13.99 34.93 -31.92
CA VAL A 568 14.92 34.71 -33.04
C VAL A 568 15.62 36.02 -33.36
N ASN A 569 16.96 36.03 -33.29
CA ASN A 569 17.75 37.20 -33.61
C ASN A 569 18.38 37.10 -35.01
N GLY A 570 18.60 38.27 -35.63
CA GLY A 570 19.34 38.37 -36.87
C GLY A 570 18.57 37.87 -38.13
N VAL A 571 17.22 37.91 -38.06
CA VAL A 571 16.38 37.45 -39.18
C VAL A 571 16.41 38.46 -40.31
N PRO A 572 16.82 38.08 -41.58
CA PRO A 572 16.89 38.99 -42.70
C PRO A 572 15.49 39.28 -43.25
N LEU A 573 15.16 40.57 -43.36
CA LEU A 573 13.91 41.04 -43.99
C LEU A 573 13.89 40.83 -45.49
N SER A 574 15.03 40.61 -46.11
CA SER A 574 15.15 40.33 -47.56
C SER A 574 14.33 39.12 -48.03
N ASP A 575 14.12 38.14 -47.13
CA ASP A 575 13.38 36.91 -47.44
C ASP A 575 11.90 37.17 -47.74
N LEU A 576 11.31 38.25 -47.19
CA LEU A 576 9.91 38.62 -47.43
C LEU A 576 9.67 39.44 -48.69
N ARG A 577 10.75 39.83 -49.45
CA ARG A 577 10.69 40.62 -50.71
C ARG A 577 9.86 41.91 -50.60
N ILE A 578 9.85 42.56 -49.43
CA ILE A 578 9.03 43.77 -49.13
C ILE A 578 9.51 45.05 -49.80
N GLY A 579 10.51 44.98 -50.68
CA GLY A 579 11.05 46.13 -51.41
C GLY A 579 12.54 46.38 -51.13
N ARG A 580 13.22 47.13 -52.03
CA ARG A 580 14.66 47.34 -51.96
C ARG A 580 15.13 48.12 -50.72
N SER A 581 14.26 48.91 -50.10
CA SER A 581 14.58 49.72 -48.94
C SER A 581 14.83 48.91 -47.63
N PHE A 582 14.44 47.64 -47.60
CA PHE A 582 14.55 46.77 -46.42
C PHE A 582 15.54 45.61 -46.61
N SER A 583 16.15 45.47 -47.76
CA SER A 583 16.97 44.30 -48.16
C SER A 583 18.27 44.10 -47.36
N GLY A 584 18.67 45.06 -46.51
CA GLY A 584 19.89 44.96 -45.70
C GLY A 584 19.63 44.88 -44.18
N ASN A 585 18.41 44.83 -43.74
CA ASN A 585 18.09 44.90 -42.33
C ASN A 585 17.85 43.51 -41.73
N ASN A 586 18.66 43.15 -40.73
CA ASN A 586 18.39 42.02 -39.86
C ASN A 586 17.56 42.51 -38.68
N ILE A 587 16.52 41.77 -38.32
CA ILE A 587 15.59 42.12 -37.24
C ILE A 587 15.55 41.03 -36.16
N ARG A 588 15.04 41.38 -35.05
CA ARG A 588 14.61 40.46 -33.99
C ARG A 588 13.13 40.11 -34.19
N VAL A 589 12.81 38.82 -34.12
CA VAL A 589 11.46 38.32 -34.23
C VAL A 589 11.16 37.54 -32.93
N ASP A 590 10.13 37.94 -32.22
CA ASP A 590 9.60 37.20 -31.10
C ASP A 590 8.45 36.31 -31.61
N CYS A 591 8.70 34.99 -31.67
CA CYS A 591 7.71 33.98 -32.00
C CYS A 591 6.85 33.74 -30.73
N LEU A 592 5.57 34.03 -30.85
CA LEU A 592 4.61 33.86 -29.74
C LEU A 592 3.80 32.59 -29.96
N MET A 593 3.54 31.89 -28.86
CA MET A 593 2.73 30.68 -28.85
C MET A 593 1.61 30.88 -27.85
N ASP A 594 0.39 30.90 -28.29
CA ASP A 594 -0.82 31.01 -27.49
C ASP A 594 -1.37 29.58 -27.27
N ILE A 595 -1.44 29.17 -25.99
CA ILE A 595 -1.95 27.85 -25.59
C ILE A 595 -3.30 28.06 -24.92
N THR A 596 -4.36 27.56 -25.54
CA THR A 596 -5.74 27.60 -25.08
C THR A 596 -6.34 26.21 -25.04
N GLY A 597 -7.62 26.07 -24.67
CA GLY A 597 -8.28 24.77 -24.52
C GLY A 597 -8.04 24.17 -23.15
N THR A 598 -7.79 22.88 -23.05
CA THR A 598 -7.55 22.14 -21.80
C THR A 598 -6.30 21.28 -21.90
N PRO A 599 -5.69 20.83 -20.79
CA PRO A 599 -4.54 19.91 -20.80
C PRO A 599 -4.79 18.65 -21.62
N GLN A 600 -6.03 18.12 -21.60
CA GLN A 600 -6.41 16.94 -22.39
C GLN A 600 -6.55 17.25 -23.89
N SER A 601 -6.90 18.47 -24.25
CA SER A 601 -7.10 18.92 -25.64
C SER A 601 -6.58 20.35 -25.82
N PRO A 602 -5.25 20.55 -25.78
CA PRO A 602 -4.65 21.85 -25.92
C PRO A 602 -4.76 22.34 -27.38
N LYS A 603 -5.10 23.60 -27.52
CA LYS A 603 -5.07 24.31 -28.80
C LYS A 603 -3.90 25.28 -28.79
N VAL A 604 -3.01 25.13 -29.76
CA VAL A 604 -1.82 25.97 -29.94
C VAL A 604 -1.94 26.79 -31.20
N ASP A 605 -1.92 28.10 -31.02
CA ASP A 605 -1.88 29.05 -32.14
C ASP A 605 -0.55 29.83 -32.10
N PHE A 606 0.08 30.01 -33.23
CA PHE A 606 1.30 30.80 -33.33
C PHE A 606 1.03 32.20 -33.86
N SER A 607 1.77 33.16 -33.30
CA SER A 607 1.85 34.53 -33.79
C SER A 607 3.27 35.06 -33.67
N MET A 608 3.57 36.22 -34.16
CA MET A 608 4.90 36.82 -34.01
C MET A 608 4.79 38.31 -33.67
N ASP A 609 5.79 38.83 -32.98
CA ASP A 609 6.01 40.25 -32.79
C ASP A 609 7.40 40.65 -33.32
N LEU A 610 7.50 41.88 -33.78
CA LEU A 610 8.70 42.45 -34.42
C LEU A 610 9.17 43.66 -33.62
N PRO A 611 9.76 43.48 -32.42
CA PRO A 611 10.01 44.58 -31.48
C PRO A 611 10.99 45.65 -32.00
N THR A 612 11.85 45.30 -32.94
CA THR A 612 12.86 46.20 -33.50
C THR A 612 12.42 46.90 -34.81
N VAL A 613 11.19 46.64 -35.26
CA VAL A 613 10.65 47.18 -36.52
C VAL A 613 9.66 48.29 -36.23
N ASN A 614 9.70 49.39 -37.01
CA ASN A 614 8.75 50.48 -36.90
C ASN A 614 7.32 50.04 -37.28
N SER A 615 6.32 50.82 -36.87
CA SER A 615 4.90 50.55 -37.05
C SER A 615 4.51 50.34 -38.52
N ASP A 616 5.04 51.14 -39.44
CA ASP A 616 4.69 51.07 -40.84
C ASP A 616 5.22 49.81 -41.50
N ALA A 617 6.47 49.43 -41.22
CA ALA A 617 7.06 48.18 -41.65
C ALA A 617 6.40 46.96 -41.04
N LYS A 618 6.01 47.02 -39.76
CA LYS A 618 5.21 45.96 -39.12
C LYS A 618 3.89 45.72 -39.87
N GLN A 619 3.17 46.80 -40.17
CA GLN A 619 1.89 46.74 -40.86
C GLN A 619 2.04 46.18 -42.26
N MET A 620 3.12 46.50 -42.96
CA MET A 620 3.44 45.97 -44.27
C MET A 620 3.72 44.48 -44.21
N ILE A 621 4.52 44.00 -43.23
CA ILE A 621 4.83 42.58 -43.02
C ILE A 621 3.55 41.80 -42.74
N TYR A 622 2.69 42.30 -41.83
CA TYR A 622 1.43 41.61 -41.49
C TYR A 622 0.41 41.63 -42.63
N SER A 623 0.49 42.58 -43.58
CA SER A 623 -0.37 42.58 -44.75
C SER A 623 -0.02 41.49 -45.74
N ILE A 624 1.21 41.00 -45.74
CA ILE A 624 1.68 39.90 -46.56
C ILE A 624 1.33 38.55 -45.90
N ILE A 625 1.42 38.46 -44.56
CA ILE A 625 1.11 37.27 -43.79
C ILE A 625 -0.31 37.45 -43.23
N ASN A 626 -1.30 37.13 -44.07
CA ASN A 626 -2.69 37.53 -43.82
C ASN A 626 -3.60 36.39 -43.37
N SER A 627 -3.09 35.16 -43.28
CA SER A 627 -3.82 33.99 -42.74
C SER A 627 -3.10 33.36 -41.55
N GLN A 628 -3.83 32.60 -40.73
CA GLN A 628 -3.25 31.84 -39.62
C GLN A 628 -2.31 30.76 -40.11
N GLU A 629 -2.58 30.11 -41.24
CA GLU A 629 -1.76 29.09 -41.88
C GLU A 629 -0.41 29.68 -42.31
N GLU A 630 -0.43 30.87 -42.98
CA GLU A 630 0.80 31.57 -43.32
C GLU A 630 1.59 32.01 -42.08
N MET A 631 0.92 32.48 -41.04
CA MET A 631 1.55 32.83 -39.78
C MET A 631 2.23 31.63 -39.16
N ASN A 632 1.54 30.49 -39.08
CA ASN A 632 2.10 29.23 -38.55
C ASN A 632 3.32 28.78 -39.38
N GLN A 633 3.23 28.91 -40.71
CA GLN A 633 4.32 28.58 -41.62
C GLN A 633 5.54 29.47 -41.36
N GLN A 634 5.36 30.78 -41.27
CA GLN A 634 6.46 31.70 -40.98
C GLN A 634 7.13 31.40 -39.65
N VAL A 635 6.34 31.18 -38.60
CA VAL A 635 6.85 30.87 -37.25
C VAL A 635 7.64 29.54 -37.27
N LEU A 636 7.15 28.50 -37.96
CA LEU A 636 7.88 27.24 -38.10
C LEU A 636 9.22 27.38 -38.83
N TYR A 637 9.26 28.18 -39.88
CA TYR A 637 10.52 28.49 -40.55
C TYR A 637 11.50 29.26 -39.67
N LEU A 638 11.00 30.24 -38.94
CA LEU A 638 11.80 30.98 -37.94
C LEU A 638 12.34 30.06 -36.84
N LEU A 639 11.53 29.16 -36.33
CA LEU A 639 11.95 28.18 -35.31
C LEU A 639 12.94 27.15 -35.86
N GLY A 640 12.76 26.69 -37.12
CA GLY A 640 13.60 25.67 -37.74
C GLY A 640 14.95 26.21 -38.17
N ILE A 641 14.95 27.23 -39.01
CA ILE A 641 16.14 27.75 -39.70
C ILE A 641 16.51 29.21 -39.39
N GLY A 642 15.70 29.92 -38.60
CA GLY A 642 15.97 31.30 -38.23
C GLY A 642 15.73 32.31 -39.34
N ARG A 643 14.89 32.01 -40.32
CA ARG A 643 14.61 32.84 -41.49
C ARG A 643 13.13 32.83 -41.83
N PHE A 644 12.65 33.87 -42.57
CA PHE A 644 11.29 33.89 -43.10
C PHE A 644 11.16 32.93 -44.28
N TYR A 645 9.98 32.36 -44.46
CA TYR A 645 9.61 31.61 -45.65
C TYR A 645 9.38 32.57 -46.81
N ALA A 646 10.15 32.40 -47.89
CA ALA A 646 10.01 33.19 -49.10
C ALA A 646 8.85 32.62 -49.94
N GLN A 647 7.74 33.33 -50.07
CA GLN A 647 6.65 32.96 -50.99
C GLN A 647 7.16 33.04 -52.42
N THR A 648 7.21 31.92 -53.12
CA THR A 648 7.46 31.87 -54.57
C THR A 648 6.13 32.14 -55.25
N ASN A 649 5.97 33.36 -55.80
CA ASN A 649 4.81 33.64 -56.65
C ASN A 649 4.85 32.72 -57.89
N ASN A 650 3.90 31.83 -57.99
CA ASN A 650 3.71 30.85 -59.09
C ASN A 650 3.38 31.44 -60.46
N ASN A 651 3.64 32.71 -60.69
CA ASN A 651 3.31 33.39 -62.03
C ASN A 651 4.49 33.84 -62.87
N GLN A 652 5.72 33.40 -62.56
CA GLN A 652 6.84 33.56 -63.53
C GLN A 652 7.55 32.22 -63.62
N VAL A 653 7.23 31.52 -64.74
CA VAL A 653 8.08 30.47 -65.32
C VAL A 653 9.35 31.16 -65.83
N ASN A 654 10.39 31.17 -65.04
CA ASN A 654 11.72 31.47 -65.50
C ASN A 654 12.38 30.16 -65.91
N GLU A 655 12.84 30.10 -67.12
CA GLU A 655 13.53 28.99 -67.81
C GLU A 655 14.92 28.63 -67.27
N ASP A 656 15.25 29.08 -66.04
CA ASP A 656 16.47 28.65 -65.34
C ASP A 656 16.08 27.73 -64.18
N GLY A 657 16.38 26.44 -64.30
CA GLY A 657 16.14 25.36 -63.36
C GLY A 657 16.94 25.58 -62.07
N GLU A 658 16.46 26.44 -61.25
CA GLU A 658 16.88 26.47 -59.78
C GLU A 658 16.30 25.29 -59.09
N GLN A 659 17.16 24.33 -58.75
CA GLN A 659 16.85 23.25 -57.77
C GLN A 659 16.28 23.88 -56.48
N GLN A 660 15.07 23.54 -56.14
CA GLN A 660 14.53 23.83 -54.82
C GLN A 660 15.54 23.36 -53.76
N SER A 661 15.94 24.24 -52.89
CA SER A 661 16.95 23.89 -51.86
C SER A 661 16.43 22.74 -50.98
N GLN A 662 17.30 21.80 -50.66
CA GLN A 662 16.99 20.70 -49.73
C GLN A 662 16.35 21.20 -48.43
N THR A 663 16.66 22.43 -48.03
CA THR A 663 16.09 23.12 -46.86
C THR A 663 14.60 23.42 -47.03
N SER A 664 14.14 23.78 -48.26
CA SER A 664 12.71 24.05 -48.50
C SER A 664 11.89 22.76 -48.50
N LEU A 665 12.45 21.65 -48.97
CA LEU A 665 11.81 20.34 -48.93
C LEU A 665 11.67 19.79 -47.50
N ALA A 666 12.73 19.91 -46.70
CA ALA A 666 12.69 19.52 -45.28
C ALA A 666 11.64 20.33 -44.52
N MET A 667 11.48 21.61 -44.84
CA MET A 667 10.52 22.49 -44.21
C MET A 667 9.08 22.23 -44.65
N GLN A 668 8.87 21.88 -45.92
CA GLN A 668 7.56 21.42 -46.39
C GLN A 668 7.12 20.12 -45.72
N SER A 669 8.06 19.22 -45.45
CA SER A 669 7.75 18.00 -44.72
C SER A 669 7.37 18.27 -43.23
N LEU A 670 7.99 19.28 -42.60
CA LEU A 670 7.61 19.73 -41.26
C LEU A 670 6.21 20.33 -41.22
N LEU A 671 5.83 21.08 -42.24
CA LEU A 671 4.48 21.65 -42.37
C LEU A 671 3.42 20.57 -42.59
N SER A 672 3.68 19.61 -43.47
CA SER A 672 2.78 18.49 -43.69
C SER A 672 2.61 17.64 -42.39
N GLY A 673 3.67 17.54 -41.60
CA GLY A 673 3.61 16.91 -40.28
C GLY A 673 2.68 17.63 -39.29
N THR A 674 2.63 18.97 -39.31
CA THR A 674 1.71 19.77 -38.49
C THR A 674 0.25 19.51 -38.90
N ILE A 675 -0.02 19.41 -40.18
CA ILE A 675 -1.34 19.03 -40.73
C ILE A 675 -1.67 17.60 -40.28
N SER A 676 -0.70 16.69 -40.30
CA SER A 676 -0.89 15.31 -39.86
C SER A 676 -1.21 15.20 -38.36
N GLN A 677 -0.65 16.06 -37.52
CA GLN A 677 -1.01 16.12 -36.11
C GLN A 677 -2.48 16.53 -35.89
N GLN A 678 -2.99 17.51 -36.65
CA GLN A 678 -4.40 17.88 -36.57
C GLN A 678 -5.31 16.74 -37.05
N LEU A 679 -4.92 16.03 -38.11
CA LEU A 679 -5.62 14.84 -38.59
C LEU A 679 -5.57 13.70 -37.55
N ASN A 680 -4.44 13.52 -36.90
CA ASN A 680 -4.29 12.50 -35.86
C ASN A 680 -5.17 12.78 -34.65
N THR A 681 -5.35 14.03 -34.26
CA THR A 681 -6.26 14.44 -33.19
C THR A 681 -7.72 14.13 -33.54
N VAL A 682 -8.09 14.36 -34.81
CA VAL A 682 -9.43 14.00 -35.32
C VAL A 682 -9.62 12.48 -35.36
N LEU A 683 -8.63 11.73 -35.87
CA LEU A 683 -8.68 10.27 -35.95
C LEU A 683 -8.71 9.60 -34.57
N SER A 684 -7.94 10.08 -33.62
CA SER A 684 -7.94 9.55 -32.23
C SER A 684 -9.27 9.77 -31.53
N ASN A 685 -9.97 10.86 -31.82
CA ASN A 685 -11.32 11.14 -31.31
C ASN A 685 -12.41 10.28 -31.93
N VAL A 686 -12.19 9.77 -33.14
CA VAL A 686 -13.16 8.89 -33.83
C VAL A 686 -12.99 7.43 -33.45
N VAL A 687 -11.77 6.99 -33.11
CA VAL A 687 -11.48 5.60 -32.70
C VAL A 687 -11.34 5.51 -31.19
N LYS A 688 -12.43 5.26 -30.50
CA LYS A 688 -12.47 5.01 -29.04
C LYS A 688 -11.95 3.60 -28.70
N SER A 689 -10.66 3.32 -28.95
CA SER A 689 -10.03 2.07 -28.55
C SER A 689 -8.80 2.34 -27.70
N ASN A 690 -8.85 1.92 -26.43
CA ASN A 690 -7.72 2.06 -25.49
C ASN A 690 -6.47 1.25 -25.87
N ASN A 691 -6.57 0.35 -26.85
CA ASN A 691 -5.47 -0.57 -27.21
C ASN A 691 -4.82 -0.24 -28.56
N TRP A 692 -5.40 0.65 -29.36
CA TRP A 692 -4.92 0.99 -30.68
C TRP A 692 -4.93 2.48 -30.90
N ASN A 693 -3.82 3.02 -31.42
CA ASN A 693 -3.70 4.39 -31.90
C ASN A 693 -3.48 4.37 -33.40
N PHE A 694 -4.22 5.20 -34.09
CA PHE A 694 -4.10 5.41 -35.52
C PHE A 694 -3.61 6.82 -35.76
N GLY A 695 -2.70 6.97 -36.69
CA GLY A 695 -2.19 8.26 -37.17
C GLY A 695 -2.08 8.28 -38.67
N ALA A 696 -2.03 9.48 -39.24
CA ALA A 696 -1.74 9.69 -40.61
C ALA A 696 -0.62 10.75 -40.74
N ASN A 697 0.30 10.51 -41.61
CA ASN A 697 1.37 11.43 -41.97
C ASN A 697 1.32 11.70 -43.45
N ILE A 698 1.34 12.97 -43.81
CA ILE A 698 1.34 13.42 -45.22
C ILE A 698 2.58 14.27 -45.39
N SER A 699 3.46 13.85 -46.30
CA SER A 699 4.67 14.58 -46.67
C SER A 699 4.56 15.04 -48.11
N THR A 700 4.77 16.31 -48.36
CA THR A 700 4.74 16.87 -49.70
C THR A 700 6.09 16.67 -50.39
N GLY A 701 6.07 16.22 -51.68
CA GLY A 701 7.26 16.05 -52.47
C GLY A 701 7.73 17.35 -53.17
N ASP A 702 8.69 17.22 -54.07
CA ASP A 702 9.32 18.36 -54.80
C ASP A 702 8.34 19.25 -55.59
N GLU A 703 7.20 18.70 -56.00
CA GLU A 703 6.12 19.39 -56.71
C GLU A 703 4.88 19.67 -55.84
N GLY A 704 5.06 19.75 -54.51
CA GLY A 704 3.99 19.95 -53.57
C GLY A 704 3.11 18.70 -53.41
N PHE A 705 1.79 18.85 -53.40
CA PHE A 705 0.86 17.74 -53.24
C PHE A 705 0.77 16.78 -54.43
N ASN A 706 1.37 17.12 -55.59
CA ASN A 706 1.37 16.25 -56.75
C ASN A 706 2.32 15.04 -56.63
N ASN A 707 3.33 15.12 -55.73
CA ASN A 707 4.26 14.03 -55.42
C ASN A 707 4.27 13.74 -53.91
N ALA A 708 3.11 13.73 -53.28
CA ALA A 708 2.99 13.56 -51.85
C ALA A 708 3.19 12.10 -51.43
N GLU A 709 3.82 11.93 -50.29
CA GLU A 709 3.88 10.66 -49.58
C GLU A 709 2.74 10.57 -48.55
N TYR A 710 2.00 9.48 -48.59
CA TYR A 710 0.89 9.21 -47.68
C TYR A 710 1.28 8.05 -46.79
N GLU A 711 1.32 8.27 -45.50
CA GLU A 711 1.66 7.24 -44.53
C GLU A 711 0.57 7.09 -43.47
N GLY A 712 0.22 5.87 -43.15
CA GLY A 712 -0.61 5.50 -42.01
C GLY A 712 0.27 4.98 -40.88
N ILE A 713 0.05 5.48 -39.70
CA ILE A 713 0.72 5.03 -38.47
C ILE A 713 -0.28 4.21 -37.69
N LEU A 714 0.14 3.00 -37.30
CA LEU A 714 -0.65 2.11 -36.48
C LEU A 714 0.17 1.68 -35.26
N SER A 715 -0.24 2.04 -34.07
CA SER A 715 0.37 1.55 -32.86
C SER A 715 -0.65 0.87 -31.96
N GLY A 716 -0.24 -0.17 -31.27
CA GLY A 716 -1.15 -0.93 -30.44
C GLY A 716 -0.47 -1.76 -29.37
N LYS A 717 -1.25 -2.10 -28.35
CA LYS A 717 -0.87 -2.98 -27.27
C LYS A 717 -1.74 -4.22 -27.28
N LEU A 718 -1.14 -5.40 -27.33
CA LEU A 718 -1.79 -6.70 -27.43
C LEU A 718 -1.30 -7.62 -26.30
N LEU A 719 -1.98 -8.75 -26.09
CA LEU A 719 -1.60 -9.78 -25.11
C LEU A 719 -1.40 -9.21 -23.69
N ASN A 720 -2.40 -8.50 -23.16
CA ASN A 720 -2.34 -7.85 -21.84
C ASN A 720 -1.13 -6.91 -21.73
N ASN A 721 -0.97 -6.02 -22.70
CA ASN A 721 0.12 -5.05 -22.80
C ASN A 721 1.53 -5.66 -22.93
N ARG A 722 1.66 -6.96 -23.19
CA ARG A 722 2.97 -7.60 -23.38
C ARG A 722 3.52 -7.49 -24.80
N LEU A 723 2.67 -7.33 -25.80
CA LEU A 723 3.09 -7.15 -27.17
C LEU A 723 2.79 -5.73 -27.60
N LEU A 724 3.85 -4.95 -27.81
CA LEU A 724 3.78 -3.59 -28.31
C LEU A 724 4.07 -3.63 -29.82
N PHE A 725 3.19 -3.05 -30.62
CA PHE A 725 3.32 -2.93 -32.05
C PHE A 725 3.30 -1.47 -32.45
N ASN A 726 4.30 -1.04 -33.22
CA ASN A 726 4.33 0.25 -33.92
C ASN A 726 4.62 -0.03 -35.36
N GLY A 727 3.72 0.38 -36.26
CA GLY A 727 3.85 0.20 -37.68
C GLY A 727 3.58 1.51 -38.45
N GLN A 728 4.31 1.74 -39.49
CA GLN A 728 4.16 2.86 -40.38
C GLN A 728 4.11 2.33 -41.82
N PHE A 729 2.96 2.48 -42.45
CA PHE A 729 2.69 1.91 -43.77
C PHE A 729 2.24 3.03 -44.72
N GLY A 730 2.83 3.11 -45.89
CA GLY A 730 2.49 4.20 -46.77
C GLY A 730 2.85 3.93 -48.23
N TYR A 731 2.43 4.86 -49.02
CA TYR A 731 2.70 4.91 -50.48
C TYR A 731 3.40 6.22 -50.84
N ARG A 732 4.46 6.11 -51.59
CA ARG A 732 5.23 7.23 -52.12
C ARG A 732 5.00 7.33 -53.63
N ASP A 733 4.44 8.44 -54.07
CA ASP A 733 4.28 8.74 -55.47
C ASP A 733 5.43 9.64 -55.96
N ASN A 734 6.63 9.04 -56.02
CA ASN A 734 7.81 9.74 -56.50
C ASN A 734 8.42 8.93 -57.65
N PRO A 735 8.42 9.47 -58.91
CA PRO A 735 8.95 8.77 -60.08
C PRO A 735 10.45 8.46 -60.01
N ASN A 736 11.18 9.10 -59.11
CA ASN A 736 12.62 8.87 -58.90
C ASN A 736 12.92 7.92 -57.73
N ALA A 737 11.93 7.40 -57.04
CA ALA A 737 12.11 6.48 -55.92
C ALA A 737 12.06 5.01 -56.37
N THR A 738 12.98 4.19 -55.89
CA THR A 738 13.06 2.76 -56.22
C THR A 738 12.01 1.90 -55.51
N GLN A 739 11.32 2.43 -54.50
CA GLN A 739 10.22 1.76 -53.78
C GLN A 739 9.04 2.71 -53.60
N SER A 740 7.90 2.27 -54.12
CA SER A 740 6.62 2.99 -53.97
C SER A 740 5.89 2.70 -52.67
N PHE A 741 6.26 1.63 -51.95
CA PHE A 741 5.62 1.21 -50.71
C PHE A 741 6.58 1.34 -49.54
N ILE A 742 6.13 1.94 -48.45
CA ILE A 742 6.83 2.07 -47.17
C ILE A 742 6.15 1.13 -46.17
N GLY A 743 6.95 0.26 -45.52
CA GLY A 743 6.43 -0.69 -44.54
C GLY A 743 7.40 -0.83 -43.41
N ASP A 744 7.42 0.16 -42.50
CA ASP A 744 8.25 0.15 -41.32
C ASP A 744 7.45 -0.43 -40.13
N PHE A 745 8.08 -1.26 -39.33
CA PHE A 745 7.45 -1.73 -38.10
C PHE A 745 8.47 -1.97 -36.98
N ASP A 746 8.02 -1.81 -35.75
CA ASP A 746 8.72 -2.15 -34.49
C ASP A 746 7.78 -2.99 -33.64
N LEU A 747 8.15 -4.22 -33.41
CA LEU A 747 7.41 -5.16 -32.59
C LEU A 747 8.22 -5.49 -31.35
N ARG A 748 7.67 -5.25 -30.17
CA ARG A 748 8.34 -5.57 -28.89
C ARG A 748 7.47 -6.51 -28.08
N TYR A 749 8.06 -7.62 -27.70
CA TYR A 749 7.43 -8.56 -26.76
C TYR A 749 8.10 -8.47 -25.39
N LEU A 750 7.34 -8.03 -24.39
CA LEU A 750 7.80 -7.90 -23.02
C LEU A 750 7.79 -9.28 -22.34
N ILE A 751 8.96 -9.87 -22.14
CA ILE A 751 9.10 -11.14 -21.40
C ILE A 751 8.69 -10.90 -19.93
N PHE A 752 9.16 -9.78 -19.35
CA PHE A 752 8.67 -9.32 -18.06
C PHE A 752 7.71 -8.13 -18.26
N PRO A 753 6.57 -8.09 -17.54
CA PRO A 753 5.57 -7.02 -17.66
C PRO A 753 6.13 -5.60 -17.45
N ASN A 754 7.16 -5.48 -16.59
CA ASN A 754 7.84 -4.21 -16.29
C ASN A 754 8.83 -3.74 -17.38
N GLY A 755 8.92 -4.45 -18.50
CA GLY A 755 9.80 -4.09 -19.60
C GLY A 755 11.30 -4.31 -19.35
N ASN A 756 11.69 -4.91 -18.23
CA ASN A 756 13.10 -5.15 -17.90
C ASN A 756 13.79 -6.15 -18.84
N LEU A 757 13.00 -7.02 -19.47
CA LEU A 757 13.47 -7.92 -20.51
C LEU A 757 12.44 -7.98 -21.63
N ALA A 758 12.84 -7.60 -22.83
CA ALA A 758 11.99 -7.62 -24.01
C ALA A 758 12.75 -8.09 -25.26
N ILE A 759 12.02 -8.71 -26.17
CA ILE A 759 12.51 -9.04 -27.53
C ILE A 759 11.95 -7.97 -28.47
N ARG A 760 12.80 -7.38 -29.29
CA ARG A 760 12.45 -6.41 -30.32
C ARG A 760 12.73 -6.96 -31.70
N MET A 761 11.76 -6.84 -32.60
CA MET A 761 11.92 -7.10 -34.01
C MET A 761 11.52 -5.84 -34.79
N TYR A 762 12.32 -5.42 -35.73
CA TYR A 762 12.04 -4.18 -36.47
C TYR A 762 12.48 -4.27 -37.90
N ASN A 763 11.77 -3.49 -38.73
CA ASN A 763 12.12 -3.13 -40.11
C ASN A 763 12.01 -1.62 -40.22
N GLN A 764 13.09 -0.93 -40.54
CA GLN A 764 13.15 0.52 -40.65
C GLN A 764 13.78 0.93 -41.96
N THR A 765 13.15 1.85 -42.67
CA THR A 765 13.69 2.49 -43.85
C THR A 765 14.61 3.61 -43.40
N ASN A 766 15.89 3.50 -43.76
CA ASN A 766 16.90 4.52 -43.48
C ASN A 766 16.83 5.63 -44.50
N ASP A 767 16.93 6.87 -44.04
CA ASP A 767 17.18 8.05 -44.86
C ASP A 767 16.15 8.32 -45.97
N ARG A 768 14.92 8.64 -45.56
CA ARG A 768 13.76 8.86 -46.44
C ARG A 768 13.88 10.07 -47.34
N TYR A 769 14.70 11.06 -46.99
CA TYR A 769 14.71 12.38 -47.63
C TYR A 769 16.00 12.72 -48.35
N PHE A 770 17.09 12.01 -48.12
CA PHE A 770 18.44 12.44 -48.59
C PHE A 770 19.15 11.46 -49.50
N THR A 771 18.64 10.26 -49.74
CA THR A 771 19.27 9.27 -50.63
C THR A 771 18.32 8.74 -51.68
N ARG A 772 18.80 8.60 -52.90
CA ARG A 772 18.04 8.02 -54.01
C ARG A 772 17.71 6.54 -53.83
N ASN A 773 18.43 5.83 -52.96
CA ASN A 773 18.21 4.43 -52.66
C ASN A 773 17.92 4.29 -51.13
N SER A 774 16.68 4.10 -50.79
CA SER A 774 16.32 3.79 -49.37
C SER A 774 16.83 2.39 -49.01
N LEU A 775 17.77 2.35 -48.08
CA LEU A 775 18.23 1.09 -47.45
C LEU A 775 17.33 0.74 -46.29
N ASN A 776 16.81 -0.48 -46.28
CA ASN A 776 16.03 -0.99 -45.15
C ASN A 776 16.97 -1.67 -44.14
N THR A 777 16.84 -1.35 -42.88
CA THR A 777 17.52 -2.04 -41.78
C THR A 777 16.51 -2.94 -41.08
N GLN A 778 16.81 -4.24 -41.06
CA GLN A 778 16.02 -5.22 -40.34
C GLN A 778 16.84 -5.78 -39.19
N GLY A 779 16.20 -6.02 -38.07
CA GLY A 779 16.92 -6.53 -36.92
C GLY A 779 16.03 -7.27 -35.91
N LEU A 780 16.70 -8.16 -35.15
CA LEU A 780 16.18 -8.79 -33.96
C LEU A 780 17.08 -8.40 -32.79
N GLY A 781 16.51 -7.83 -31.75
CA GLY A 781 17.24 -7.36 -30.59
C GLY A 781 16.68 -7.90 -29.28
N LEU A 782 17.54 -8.01 -28.29
CA LEU A 782 17.16 -8.27 -26.90
C LEU A 782 17.37 -6.98 -26.12
N ILE A 783 16.29 -6.45 -25.53
CA ILE A 783 16.34 -5.29 -24.65
C ILE A 783 16.36 -5.80 -23.22
N MET A 784 17.42 -5.47 -22.48
CA MET A 784 17.53 -5.78 -21.05
C MET A 784 17.81 -4.48 -20.29
N LYS A 785 16.93 -4.16 -19.34
CA LYS A 785 17.07 -3.03 -18.43
C LYS A 785 17.22 -3.57 -17.01
N LYS A 786 18.18 -3.07 -16.26
CA LYS A 786 18.40 -3.42 -14.88
C LYS A 786 18.92 -2.22 -14.13
N ASP A 787 18.19 -1.81 -13.10
CA ASP A 787 18.67 -0.80 -12.16
C ASP A 787 19.67 -1.43 -11.19
N PHE A 788 20.78 -0.75 -10.93
CA PHE A 788 21.83 -1.25 -10.04
C PHE A 788 22.46 -0.10 -9.24
N ASN A 789 22.71 -0.37 -7.98
CA ASN A 789 23.35 0.60 -7.05
C ASN A 789 24.89 0.54 -7.09
N GLY A 790 25.49 -0.14 -8.07
CA GLY A 790 26.92 -0.27 -8.26
C GLY A 790 27.31 -1.49 -9.09
N LEU A 791 28.50 -1.52 -9.64
CA LEU A 791 29.00 -2.55 -10.55
C LEU A 791 28.86 -4.00 -9.98
N ARG A 792 28.97 -4.18 -8.66
CA ARG A 792 28.81 -5.49 -8.03
C ARG A 792 27.36 -6.02 -8.07
N ASP A 793 26.42 -5.10 -7.97
CA ASP A 793 25.00 -5.42 -8.05
C ASP A 793 24.60 -5.73 -9.49
N PHE A 794 25.17 -5.02 -10.45
CA PHE A 794 25.00 -5.30 -11.89
C PHE A 794 25.37 -6.76 -12.23
N PHE A 795 26.48 -7.26 -11.72
CA PHE A 795 26.94 -8.64 -11.95
C PHE A 795 26.34 -9.68 -10.99
N GLY A 796 25.42 -9.30 -10.12
CA GLY A 796 24.77 -10.21 -9.16
C GLY A 796 25.67 -10.79 -8.08
N ILE A 797 26.82 -10.14 -7.81
CA ILE A 797 27.82 -10.61 -6.84
C ILE A 797 27.34 -10.27 -5.43
N LYS A 798 26.72 -11.22 -4.74
CA LYS A 798 26.30 -11.04 -3.34
C LYS A 798 27.50 -10.81 -2.43
N LYS A 799 27.44 -9.76 -1.57
CA LYS A 799 28.42 -9.58 -0.49
C LYS A 799 28.44 -10.83 0.39
N LYS A 800 29.58 -11.52 0.49
CA LYS A 800 29.78 -12.53 1.52
C LYS A 800 29.60 -11.87 2.89
N LYS A 801 28.56 -12.28 3.66
CA LYS A 801 28.42 -11.89 5.06
C LYS A 801 29.69 -12.32 5.78
N LYS A 802 30.51 -11.38 6.26
CA LYS A 802 31.60 -11.67 7.18
C LYS A 802 31.00 -12.31 8.43
N LYS A 803 31.20 -13.62 8.61
CA LYS A 803 31.00 -14.27 9.92
C LYS A 803 31.89 -13.51 10.92
N LYS A 804 31.28 -12.76 11.82
CA LYS A 804 31.96 -12.31 13.03
C LYS A 804 32.38 -13.58 13.78
N LYS A 805 33.69 -13.87 13.82
CA LYS A 805 34.25 -14.76 14.82
C LYS A 805 33.97 -14.15 16.18
N LYS A 806 33.44 -14.98 17.08
CA LYS A 806 33.35 -14.69 18.50
C LYS A 806 34.76 -14.45 19.07
#